data_99465da480f95d4a8cf02d1ba3f73292
#
_entry.id   99465da480f95d4a8cf02d1ba3f73292
#
_cell.length_a   1.000
_cell.length_b   1.000
_cell.length_c   1.000
_cell.angle_alpha   90.00
_cell.angle_beta   90.00
_cell.angle_gamma   90.00
#
_symmetry.space_group_name_H-M   'P 1'
#
loop_
_entity.id
_entity.type
_entity.pdbx_description
1 polymer ?
#
loop_
_entity_poly.entity_id
_entity_poly.type
_entity_poly.pdbx_seq_one_letter_code
_entity_poly.pdbx_strand_id
1 'polypeptide(L)'
;MDIGQALNRVSGVRLRESGGVGSNMSFSLNGFSGNQIKLFLDGIPMDNFGSSFQLNNIPINFAERVEVYRGVVPVWLGGDALGGAVNIVTKNQPGKYIDASYSFGSFNTHKSSVNTGYVADNGFTMTLSAFQNYSDNNYWVNVRSYNFDTEKYFPAERRKRFHDTYRNETLIYNIGVSNKKYADQLLFGITIGQNKKEIQTGNTMEDVYGGRESLGNIVQPTWKYIKKNLWTKGLDVTLNARYNFGQERSLDTVPRKFTWTGESRPKNPDQPNAPGGENELTDYRYKNNNGNLTANISYAINDQHSIMINHLLTTFDRKGKDHYYPDLEINKLPRKTTKNITGIGFRTAIHDRWDANLFVKNYNQQGKYFTEVSKQVYENLATTTNKIGYGLATSYFVNKDIQLKASYEKAYRLPDNTELFGDALDISANPTLKPESSDNINFGLSYALKWKESNQLIIDANYIYRNATDFIRQSIGPLTSSGKREIKSANLRSVQNNSVDINLKYYYKNHLSIGGNMTYQNLINTTQFEDGQTVESSIYKDRLPNMPYLYGNADVAYYFHHIGKQNNTLTIGYNLQYIHEFFLTWPSLGTPSQRYKIPEQLSHDINIIYSLASGKYNIALECNNLTDATRYDNFEMQKPSRSFNIKFRYFIRTK
;
A
#
# COMPACT_ATOMS: atom_id res chain seq x y z
N MET A 1 -16.06 -3.55 -1.08
CA MET A 1 -14.91 -2.65 -1.33
C MET A 1 -14.02 -2.61 -0.11
N ASP A 2 -12.70 -2.73 -0.25
CA ASP A 2 -11.67 -2.49 0.77
C ASP A 2 -11.05 -1.09 0.62
N ILE A 3 -10.13 -0.73 1.52
CA ILE A 3 -9.49 0.59 1.51
C ILE A 3 -8.65 0.80 0.25
N GLY A 4 -7.94 -0.24 -0.22
CA GLY A 4 -7.13 -0.16 -1.44
C GLY A 4 -7.97 0.20 -2.67
N GLN A 5 -9.09 -0.48 -2.86
CA GLN A 5 -10.02 -0.19 -3.96
C GLN A 5 -10.60 1.23 -3.88
N ALA A 6 -10.86 1.75 -2.66
CA ALA A 6 -11.30 3.13 -2.50
C ALA A 6 -10.21 4.13 -2.89
N LEU A 7 -8.96 3.87 -2.51
CA LEU A 7 -7.82 4.70 -2.87
C LEU A 7 -7.55 4.75 -4.37
N ASN A 8 -7.80 3.67 -5.09
CA ASN A 8 -7.61 3.61 -6.56
C ASN A 8 -8.54 4.57 -7.35
N ARG A 9 -9.54 5.15 -6.69
CA ARG A 9 -10.44 6.18 -7.24
C ARG A 9 -9.99 7.61 -6.96
N VAL A 10 -8.90 7.78 -6.19
CA VAL A 10 -8.33 9.09 -5.86
C VAL A 10 -7.38 9.51 -6.98
N SER A 11 -7.51 10.75 -7.45
CA SER A 11 -6.63 11.32 -8.50
C SER A 11 -5.16 11.21 -8.11
N GLY A 12 -4.30 10.89 -9.06
CA GLY A 12 -2.86 10.68 -8.86
C GLY A 12 -2.49 9.36 -8.18
N VAL A 13 -3.46 8.65 -7.56
CA VAL A 13 -3.24 7.37 -6.89
C VAL A 13 -3.57 6.23 -7.84
N ARG A 14 -2.70 5.24 -7.90
CA ARG A 14 -2.97 3.97 -8.55
C ARG A 14 -2.61 2.81 -7.62
N LEU A 15 -3.56 1.92 -7.45
CA LEU A 15 -3.34 0.64 -6.79
C LEU A 15 -2.83 -0.38 -7.80
N ARG A 16 -1.76 -1.07 -7.46
CA ARG A 16 -1.18 -2.16 -8.24
C ARG A 16 -1.22 -3.45 -7.41
N GLU A 17 -1.82 -4.49 -7.98
CA GLU A 17 -2.02 -5.78 -7.33
C GLU A 17 -1.43 -6.89 -8.19
N SER A 18 -0.84 -7.90 -7.57
CA SER A 18 -0.24 -9.06 -8.26
C SER A 18 -1.20 -10.25 -8.34
N GLY A 19 -2.52 -10.02 -8.24
CA GLY A 19 -3.51 -11.09 -8.32
C GLY A 19 -4.82 -10.79 -7.61
N GLY A 20 -5.41 -11.82 -6.98
CA GLY A 20 -6.68 -11.76 -6.25
C GLY A 20 -6.56 -11.30 -4.80
N VAL A 21 -7.52 -11.71 -3.96
CA VAL A 21 -7.56 -11.38 -2.54
C VAL A 21 -6.28 -11.87 -1.84
N GLY A 22 -5.65 -11.02 -1.03
CA GLY A 22 -4.40 -11.33 -0.31
C GLY A 22 -3.14 -11.32 -1.18
N SER A 23 -3.23 -10.89 -2.46
CA SER A 23 -2.04 -10.69 -3.30
C SER A 23 -1.22 -9.48 -2.82
N ASN A 24 0.03 -9.44 -3.22
CA ASN A 24 0.90 -8.30 -2.96
C ASN A 24 0.30 -7.04 -3.60
N MET A 25 0.32 -5.95 -2.83
CA MET A 25 -0.25 -4.68 -3.24
C MET A 25 0.77 -3.56 -3.05
N SER A 26 0.85 -2.69 -4.03
CA SER A 26 1.64 -1.47 -3.95
C SER A 26 0.85 -0.27 -4.45
N PHE A 27 1.18 0.91 -3.94
CA PHE A 27 0.63 2.17 -4.43
C PHE A 27 1.62 2.84 -5.35
N SER A 28 1.09 3.54 -6.33
CA SER A 28 1.83 4.55 -7.06
C SER A 28 1.11 5.90 -6.87
N LEU A 29 1.89 6.95 -6.69
CA LEU A 29 1.42 8.30 -6.49
C LEU A 29 2.36 9.25 -7.23
N ASN A 30 1.88 9.79 -8.35
CA ASN A 30 2.59 10.81 -9.12
C ASN A 30 4.06 10.47 -9.41
N GLY A 31 4.31 9.28 -9.98
CA GLY A 31 5.64 8.81 -10.41
C GLY A 31 6.45 8.08 -9.34
N PHE A 32 6.02 8.06 -8.09
CA PHE A 32 6.60 7.23 -7.06
C PHE A 32 5.75 5.99 -6.79
N SER A 33 6.35 4.90 -6.35
CA SER A 33 5.64 3.64 -6.11
C SER A 33 6.22 2.84 -4.94
N GLY A 34 5.42 1.90 -4.43
CA GLY A 34 5.84 0.99 -3.36
C GLY A 34 6.28 1.74 -2.10
N ASN A 35 7.47 1.42 -1.59
CA ASN A 35 8.01 1.96 -0.34
C ASN A 35 8.33 3.47 -0.37
N GLN A 36 8.31 4.10 -1.54
CA GLN A 36 8.46 5.55 -1.70
C GLN A 36 7.23 6.34 -1.22
N ILE A 37 6.09 5.64 -1.07
CA ILE A 37 4.86 6.18 -0.50
C ILE A 37 4.65 5.52 0.85
N LYS A 38 4.48 6.32 1.89
CA LYS A 38 4.28 5.79 3.25
C LYS A 38 2.81 5.66 3.59
N LEU A 39 2.47 4.50 4.14
CA LEU A 39 1.15 4.19 4.65
C LEU A 39 1.14 4.34 6.17
N PHE A 40 0.13 5.01 6.68
CA PHE A 40 -0.06 5.23 8.12
C PHE A 40 -1.45 4.75 8.55
N LEU A 41 -1.52 4.26 9.77
CA LEU A 41 -2.75 3.99 10.49
C LEU A 41 -2.76 4.86 11.77
N ASP A 42 -3.68 5.82 11.84
CA ASP A 42 -3.75 6.83 12.91
C ASP A 42 -2.41 7.56 13.14
N GLY A 43 -1.69 7.89 12.06
CA GLY A 43 -0.40 8.57 12.12
C GLY A 43 0.78 7.69 12.49
N ILE A 44 0.61 6.35 12.55
CA ILE A 44 1.68 5.41 12.82
C ILE A 44 2.03 4.66 11.54
N PRO A 45 3.31 4.62 11.11
CA PRO A 45 3.70 3.90 9.90
C PRO A 45 3.27 2.43 9.92
N MET A 46 2.73 1.93 8.79
CA MET A 46 2.35 0.53 8.63
C MET A 46 3.53 -0.37 8.21
N ASP A 47 4.73 0.17 8.12
CA ASP A 47 5.92 -0.60 7.81
C ASP A 47 6.10 -1.75 8.82
N ASN A 48 6.34 -2.95 8.30
CA ASN A 48 6.62 -4.15 9.10
C ASN A 48 5.47 -4.64 10.03
N PHE A 49 4.20 -4.41 9.67
CA PHE A 49 3.06 -4.98 10.41
C PHE A 49 2.92 -6.51 10.25
N GLY A 50 3.69 -7.11 9.34
CA GLY A 50 3.56 -8.53 8.99
C GLY A 50 2.53 -8.78 7.89
N SER A 51 2.54 -10.00 7.34
CA SER A 51 1.70 -10.39 6.20
C SER A 51 0.21 -10.49 6.56
N SER A 52 -0.12 -10.70 7.84
CA SER A 52 -1.52 -10.84 8.29
C SER A 52 -2.27 -9.52 8.42
N PHE A 53 -1.60 -8.38 8.48
CA PHE A 53 -2.25 -7.07 8.61
C PHE A 53 -1.80 -6.11 7.50
N GLN A 54 -2.23 -6.40 6.28
CA GLN A 54 -1.98 -5.58 5.10
C GLN A 54 -3.20 -4.71 4.75
N LEU A 55 -3.00 -3.64 3.99
CA LEU A 55 -4.06 -2.68 3.67
C LEU A 55 -5.24 -3.30 2.89
N ASN A 56 -4.99 -4.26 2.01
CA ASN A 56 -6.02 -4.99 1.24
C ASN A 56 -6.87 -5.94 2.09
N ASN A 57 -6.47 -6.20 3.34
CA ASN A 57 -7.26 -6.95 4.31
C ASN A 57 -8.22 -6.06 5.11
N ILE A 58 -7.99 -4.74 5.13
CA ILE A 58 -8.74 -3.80 5.96
C ILE A 58 -10.03 -3.37 5.25
N PRO A 59 -11.22 -3.64 5.81
CA PRO A 59 -12.48 -3.24 5.22
C PRO A 59 -12.66 -1.70 5.28
N ILE A 60 -13.32 -1.13 4.27
CA ILE A 60 -13.54 0.33 4.18
C ILE A 60 -14.28 0.91 5.39
N ASN A 61 -15.17 0.14 6.00
CA ASN A 61 -15.94 0.57 7.16
C ASN A 61 -15.13 0.62 8.48
N PHE A 62 -13.87 0.17 8.49
CA PHE A 62 -12.92 0.37 9.59
C PHE A 62 -12.45 1.82 9.66
N ALA A 63 -12.27 2.48 8.51
CA ALA A 63 -11.83 3.86 8.43
C ALA A 63 -13.00 4.83 8.65
N GLU A 64 -12.74 5.94 9.33
CA GLU A 64 -13.57 7.14 9.33
C GLU A 64 -13.31 7.96 8.06
N ARG A 65 -12.03 8.14 7.72
CA ARG A 65 -11.57 8.80 6.51
C ARG A 65 -10.19 8.28 6.11
N VAL A 66 -9.83 8.52 4.86
CA VAL A 66 -8.50 8.28 4.33
C VAL A 66 -7.95 9.61 3.82
N GLU A 67 -6.78 9.97 4.30
CA GLU A 67 -6.08 11.21 3.95
C GLU A 67 -4.95 10.86 2.98
N VAL A 68 -4.90 11.55 1.84
CA VAL A 68 -3.85 11.37 0.82
C VAL A 68 -3.04 12.66 0.72
N TYR A 69 -1.79 12.58 1.10
CA TYR A 69 -0.82 13.69 1.04
C TYR A 69 0.02 13.55 -0.22
N ARG A 70 -0.20 14.44 -1.17
CA ARG A 70 0.54 14.52 -2.43
C ARG A 70 1.66 15.53 -2.28
N GLY A 71 2.89 15.14 -2.58
CA GLY A 71 4.04 16.02 -2.42
C GLY A 71 4.56 16.04 -0.99
N VAL A 72 4.47 17.18 -0.33
CA VAL A 72 4.99 17.33 1.04
C VAL A 72 4.14 16.57 2.06
N VAL A 73 4.80 15.72 2.84
CA VAL A 73 4.18 15.00 3.95
C VAL A 73 4.27 15.83 5.23
N PRO A 74 3.15 16.08 5.92
CA PRO A 74 3.15 16.86 7.15
C PRO A 74 4.14 16.33 8.20
N VAL A 75 4.79 17.23 8.93
CA VAL A 75 5.80 16.87 9.94
C VAL A 75 5.24 15.92 10.98
N TRP A 76 3.99 16.10 11.40
CA TRP A 76 3.35 15.28 12.44
C TRP A 76 3.17 13.80 12.07
N LEU A 77 3.15 13.45 10.78
CA LEU A 77 3.18 12.06 10.35
C LEU A 77 4.55 11.43 10.52
N GLY A 78 5.62 12.25 10.47
CA GLY A 78 6.98 11.72 10.46
C GLY A 78 7.25 10.89 9.21
N GLY A 79 8.24 10.01 9.29
CA GLY A 79 8.51 9.05 8.23
C GLY A 79 9.38 9.59 7.10
N ASP A 80 9.91 8.65 6.34
CA ASP A 80 10.82 8.82 5.22
C ASP A 80 10.10 8.67 3.86
N ALA A 81 8.94 9.30 3.72
CA ALA A 81 8.19 9.33 2.48
C ALA A 81 8.89 10.21 1.44
N LEU A 82 9.11 9.68 0.24
CA LEU A 82 9.69 10.41 -0.87
C LEU A 82 8.62 11.02 -1.78
N GLY A 83 7.53 10.27 -2.03
CA GLY A 83 6.51 10.58 -3.01
C GLY A 83 5.20 11.10 -2.45
N GLY A 84 4.97 10.96 -1.15
CA GLY A 84 3.73 11.29 -0.47
C GLY A 84 3.34 10.24 0.56
N ALA A 85 2.18 10.42 1.17
CA ALA A 85 1.69 9.53 2.22
C ALA A 85 0.18 9.30 2.13
N VAL A 86 -0.26 8.16 2.66
CA VAL A 86 -1.66 7.83 2.89
C VAL A 86 -1.84 7.55 4.38
N ASN A 87 -2.76 8.25 5.04
CA ASN A 87 -3.09 8.02 6.44
C ASN A 87 -4.54 7.54 6.56
N ILE A 88 -4.71 6.36 7.12
CA ILE A 88 -6.02 5.79 7.44
C ILE A 88 -6.36 6.22 8.86
N VAL A 89 -7.40 7.02 9.00
CA VAL A 89 -7.90 7.45 10.31
C VAL A 89 -9.04 6.53 10.70
N THR A 90 -8.87 5.85 11.85
CA THR A 90 -9.88 4.92 12.35
C THR A 90 -11.05 5.64 12.99
N LYS A 91 -12.20 4.96 13.05
CA LYS A 91 -13.38 5.51 13.71
C LYS A 91 -13.14 5.64 15.22
N ASN A 92 -13.15 6.86 15.69
CA ASN A 92 -13.07 7.20 17.11
C ASN A 92 -14.32 8.01 17.51
N GLN A 93 -15.50 7.37 17.39
CA GLN A 93 -16.79 8.06 17.61
C GLN A 93 -17.19 7.94 19.08
N PRO A 94 -17.61 9.05 19.73
CA PRO A 94 -18.20 8.99 21.06
C PRO A 94 -19.55 8.25 21.03
N GLY A 95 -19.91 7.60 22.14
CA GLY A 95 -21.15 6.85 22.29
C GLY A 95 -20.99 5.35 22.01
N LYS A 96 -22.13 4.71 21.72
CA LYS A 96 -22.20 3.27 21.46
C LYS A 96 -22.51 3.05 19.98
N TYR A 97 -21.73 2.23 19.30
CA TYR A 97 -22.03 1.87 17.91
C TYR A 97 -21.68 0.41 17.61
N ILE A 98 -22.38 -0.16 16.64
CA ILE A 98 -22.07 -1.44 16.01
C ILE A 98 -22.17 -1.25 14.50
N ASP A 99 -21.13 -1.65 13.77
CA ASP A 99 -21.04 -1.67 12.31
C ASP A 99 -20.59 -3.06 11.88
N ALA A 100 -21.52 -3.90 11.47
CA ALA A 100 -21.25 -5.28 11.07
C ALA A 100 -21.53 -5.45 9.57
N SER A 101 -20.70 -6.20 8.87
CA SER A 101 -20.94 -6.51 7.46
C SER A 101 -20.45 -7.91 7.10
N TYR A 102 -21.15 -8.52 6.14
CA TYR A 102 -20.75 -9.76 5.50
C TYR A 102 -20.94 -9.62 3.98
N SER A 103 -19.98 -10.15 3.21
CA SER A 103 -20.12 -10.24 1.77
C SER A 103 -19.69 -11.61 1.26
N PHE A 104 -20.40 -12.04 0.22
CA PHE A 104 -20.14 -13.25 -0.54
C PHE A 104 -20.03 -12.93 -2.02
N GLY A 105 -19.09 -13.54 -2.72
CA GLY A 105 -18.85 -13.24 -4.13
C GLY A 105 -18.19 -14.36 -4.91
N SER A 106 -17.92 -14.09 -6.18
CA SER A 106 -17.23 -14.99 -7.09
C SER A 106 -15.91 -15.48 -6.50
N PHE A 107 -15.45 -16.64 -6.97
CA PHE A 107 -14.21 -17.30 -6.51
C PHE A 107 -14.27 -17.71 -5.04
N ASN A 108 -15.49 -18.08 -4.56
CA ASN A 108 -15.75 -18.44 -3.18
C ASN A 108 -15.23 -17.39 -2.19
N THR A 109 -15.45 -16.10 -2.50
CA THR A 109 -14.92 -15.00 -1.72
C THR A 109 -15.87 -14.63 -0.58
N HIS A 110 -15.39 -14.70 0.65
CA HIS A 110 -16.10 -14.32 1.86
C HIS A 110 -15.34 -13.21 2.59
N LYS A 111 -16.01 -12.12 2.92
CA LYS A 111 -15.45 -11.05 3.75
C LYS A 111 -16.43 -10.70 4.85
N SER A 112 -16.02 -10.79 6.10
CA SER A 112 -16.81 -10.36 7.25
C SER A 112 -16.08 -9.30 8.06
N SER A 113 -16.81 -8.38 8.65
CA SER A 113 -16.27 -7.42 9.60
C SER A 113 -17.26 -6.98 10.63
N VAL A 114 -16.74 -6.73 11.84
CA VAL A 114 -17.49 -6.14 12.95
C VAL A 114 -16.63 -5.07 13.58
N ASN A 115 -17.16 -3.85 13.68
CA ASN A 115 -16.54 -2.74 14.38
C ASN A 115 -17.51 -2.26 15.44
N THR A 116 -17.09 -2.15 16.69
CA THR A 116 -17.91 -1.66 17.79
C THR A 116 -17.10 -0.76 18.70
N GLY A 117 -17.74 0.24 19.26
CA GLY A 117 -17.16 1.14 20.24
C GLY A 117 -18.13 1.45 21.36
N TYR A 118 -17.56 1.64 22.54
CA TYR A 118 -18.28 2.02 23.73
C TYR A 118 -17.48 3.07 24.50
N VAL A 119 -18.10 4.20 24.76
CA VAL A 119 -17.58 5.23 25.66
C VAL A 119 -18.62 5.52 26.70
N ALA A 120 -18.29 5.21 27.95
CA ALA A 120 -19.17 5.46 29.09
C ALA A 120 -19.06 6.91 29.59
N ASP A 121 -20.06 7.39 30.33
CA ASP A 121 -20.08 8.75 30.88
C ASP A 121 -18.89 9.00 31.84
N ASN A 122 -18.43 7.96 32.53
CA ASN A 122 -17.22 8.05 33.38
C ASN A 122 -15.92 8.05 32.58
N GLY A 123 -15.99 8.08 31.23
CA GLY A 123 -14.84 8.10 30.33
C GLY A 123 -14.22 6.73 30.05
N PHE A 124 -14.71 5.62 30.62
CA PHE A 124 -14.25 4.29 30.22
C PHE A 124 -14.50 4.10 28.74
N THR A 125 -13.48 3.66 28.00
CA THR A 125 -13.50 3.54 26.55
C THR A 125 -13.05 2.14 26.13
N MET A 126 -13.81 1.52 25.24
CA MET A 126 -13.50 0.21 24.67
C MET A 126 -13.84 0.22 23.18
N THR A 127 -12.97 -0.31 22.35
CA THR A 127 -13.23 -0.52 20.91
C THR A 127 -12.81 -1.91 20.51
N LEU A 128 -13.58 -2.53 19.61
CA LEU A 128 -13.30 -3.82 19.04
C LEU A 128 -13.52 -3.74 17.55
N SER A 129 -12.53 -4.17 16.77
CA SER A 129 -12.62 -4.36 15.32
C SER A 129 -12.14 -5.76 14.98
N ALA A 130 -12.99 -6.54 14.32
CA ALA A 130 -12.65 -7.87 13.84
C ALA A 130 -13.01 -8.00 12.38
N PHE A 131 -12.15 -8.61 11.58
CA PHE A 131 -12.44 -8.87 10.17
C PHE A 131 -11.76 -10.14 9.67
N GLN A 132 -12.40 -10.75 8.69
CA GLN A 132 -11.96 -11.97 8.03
C GLN A 132 -12.09 -11.80 6.53
N ASN A 133 -11.12 -12.31 5.80
CA ASN A 133 -11.11 -12.41 4.35
C ASN A 133 -10.75 -13.83 3.96
N TYR A 134 -11.53 -14.40 3.05
CA TYR A 134 -11.30 -15.71 2.46
C TYR A 134 -11.61 -15.66 0.95
N SER A 135 -10.79 -16.31 0.13
CA SER A 135 -11.08 -16.55 -1.28
C SER A 135 -10.28 -17.74 -1.78
N ASP A 136 -10.90 -18.57 -2.65
CA ASP A 136 -10.16 -19.60 -3.39
C ASP A 136 -9.29 -18.98 -4.49
N ASN A 137 -9.54 -17.70 -4.87
CA ASN A 137 -8.89 -16.99 -5.96
C ASN A 137 -8.83 -17.80 -7.27
N ASN A 138 -9.78 -18.69 -7.48
CA ASN A 138 -9.83 -19.61 -8.63
C ASN A 138 -10.41 -18.95 -9.91
N TYR A 139 -10.01 -17.70 -10.15
CA TYR A 139 -10.44 -16.94 -11.34
C TYR A 139 -9.72 -17.39 -12.61
N TRP A 140 -10.29 -16.99 -13.75
CA TRP A 140 -9.76 -17.29 -15.07
C TRP A 140 -8.62 -16.33 -15.46
N VAL A 141 -7.58 -16.89 -16.08
CA VAL A 141 -6.42 -16.18 -16.64
C VAL A 141 -6.09 -16.70 -18.04
N ASN A 142 -5.45 -15.87 -18.86
CA ASN A 142 -4.97 -16.25 -20.19
C ASN A 142 -3.48 -16.56 -20.10
N VAL A 143 -3.10 -17.81 -20.26
CA VAL A 143 -1.73 -18.29 -20.02
C VAL A 143 -1.29 -19.31 -21.04
N ARG A 144 0.02 -19.37 -21.28
CA ARG A 144 0.64 -20.46 -22.04
C ARG A 144 1.00 -21.58 -21.08
N SER A 145 0.40 -22.75 -21.22
CA SER A 145 0.74 -23.92 -20.42
C SER A 145 1.92 -24.65 -21.03
N TYR A 146 2.90 -25.03 -20.20
CA TYR A 146 4.01 -25.88 -20.62
C TYR A 146 3.54 -27.34 -20.78
N ASN A 147 3.97 -28.01 -21.86
CA ASN A 147 3.74 -29.43 -22.09
C ASN A 147 5.03 -30.19 -21.77
N PHE A 148 4.96 -31.11 -20.81
CA PHE A 148 6.11 -31.91 -20.39
C PHE A 148 6.61 -32.94 -21.41
N ASP A 149 5.73 -33.42 -22.33
CA ASP A 149 6.11 -34.42 -23.28
C ASP A 149 6.82 -33.82 -24.50
N THR A 150 6.34 -32.65 -24.94
CA THR A 150 6.90 -31.97 -26.13
C THR A 150 7.93 -30.91 -25.76
N GLU A 151 8.09 -30.61 -24.45
CA GLU A 151 8.96 -29.56 -23.90
C GLU A 151 8.71 -28.15 -24.52
N LYS A 152 7.45 -27.89 -24.90
CA LYS A 152 7.02 -26.65 -25.55
C LYS A 152 5.84 -26.01 -24.80
N TYR A 153 5.70 -24.72 -24.96
CA TYR A 153 4.51 -24.02 -24.52
C TYR A 153 3.38 -24.17 -25.56
N PHE A 154 2.18 -24.45 -25.08
CA PHE A 154 0.97 -24.33 -25.87
C PHE A 154 0.67 -22.86 -26.20
N PRO A 155 -0.12 -22.58 -27.25
CA PRO A 155 -0.70 -21.25 -27.43
C PRO A 155 -1.41 -20.77 -26.17
N ALA A 156 -1.49 -19.46 -25.98
CA ALA A 156 -2.19 -18.89 -24.83
C ALA A 156 -3.67 -19.30 -24.84
N GLU A 157 -4.15 -19.80 -23.72
CA GLU A 157 -5.51 -20.26 -23.52
C GLU A 157 -6.05 -19.85 -22.14
N ARG A 158 -7.36 -19.88 -21.99
CA ARG A 158 -8.02 -19.51 -20.74
C ARG A 158 -7.96 -20.69 -19.77
N ARG A 159 -7.28 -20.49 -18.63
CA ARG A 159 -7.12 -21.47 -17.56
C ARG A 159 -7.60 -20.91 -16.23
N LYS A 160 -8.02 -21.80 -15.34
CA LYS A 160 -8.46 -21.47 -13.99
C LYS A 160 -7.29 -21.64 -13.02
N ARG A 161 -7.14 -20.69 -12.08
CA ARG A 161 -6.17 -20.86 -10.97
C ARG A 161 -6.62 -22.01 -10.06
N PHE A 162 -5.67 -22.73 -9.44
CA PHE A 162 -5.94 -23.92 -8.64
C PHE A 162 -5.22 -23.98 -7.29
N HIS A 163 -4.19 -23.16 -7.07
CA HIS A 163 -3.38 -23.11 -5.83
C HIS A 163 -3.09 -21.66 -5.44
N ASP A 164 -4.16 -20.89 -5.14
CA ASP A 164 -4.06 -19.46 -4.83
C ASP A 164 -5.01 -19.04 -3.69
N THR A 165 -5.43 -20.03 -2.88
CA THR A 165 -6.33 -19.78 -1.74
C THR A 165 -5.70 -18.83 -0.75
N TYR A 166 -6.49 -17.89 -0.29
CA TYR A 166 -6.10 -16.94 0.75
C TYR A 166 -7.11 -16.93 1.90
N ARG A 167 -6.58 -16.90 3.11
CA ARG A 167 -7.36 -16.75 4.35
C ARG A 167 -6.65 -15.80 5.30
N ASN A 168 -7.41 -14.88 5.91
CA ASN A 168 -6.92 -13.94 6.90
C ASN A 168 -8.00 -13.64 7.93
N GLU A 169 -7.61 -13.61 9.21
CA GLU A 169 -8.43 -13.13 10.33
C GLU A 169 -7.62 -12.14 11.15
N THR A 170 -8.27 -11.04 11.56
CA THR A 170 -7.64 -10.01 12.40
C THR A 170 -8.62 -9.49 13.44
N LEU A 171 -8.13 -9.35 14.67
CA LEU A 171 -8.82 -8.75 15.81
C LEU A 171 -7.98 -7.59 16.35
N ILE A 172 -8.61 -6.42 16.50
CA ILE A 172 -8.02 -5.23 17.13
C ILE A 172 -8.90 -4.86 18.32
N TYR A 173 -8.32 -4.86 19.49
CA TYR A 173 -9.01 -4.50 20.71
C TYR A 173 -8.28 -3.39 21.43
N ASN A 174 -9.00 -2.34 21.86
CA ASN A 174 -8.44 -1.26 22.65
C ASN A 174 -9.35 -1.02 23.88
N ILE A 175 -8.72 -0.74 25.00
CA ILE A 175 -9.36 -0.43 26.27
C ILE A 175 -8.62 0.71 26.97
N GLY A 176 -9.35 1.55 27.69
CA GLY A 176 -8.75 2.63 28.44
C GLY A 176 -9.73 3.69 28.86
N VAL A 177 -9.30 4.93 28.81
CA VAL A 177 -10.12 6.08 29.22
C VAL A 177 -10.02 7.23 28.22
N SER A 178 -11.12 7.98 28.10
CA SER A 178 -11.22 9.22 27.33
C SER A 178 -11.80 10.34 28.18
N ASN A 179 -11.53 11.58 27.77
CA ASN A 179 -12.06 12.81 28.39
C ASN A 179 -11.73 12.94 29.90
N LYS A 180 -10.50 12.59 30.30
CA LYS A 180 -10.01 12.76 31.67
C LYS A 180 -9.14 14.00 31.79
N LYS A 181 -9.04 14.57 33.00
CA LYS A 181 -8.17 15.72 33.25
C LYS A 181 -6.71 15.48 32.89
N TYR A 182 -6.22 14.25 33.09
CA TYR A 182 -4.83 13.84 32.80
C TYR A 182 -4.62 13.28 31.39
N ALA A 183 -5.68 12.91 30.66
CA ALA A 183 -5.61 12.39 29.32
C ALA A 183 -6.92 12.61 28.55
N ASP A 184 -6.86 13.22 27.38
CA ASP A 184 -8.01 13.25 26.47
C ASP A 184 -8.28 11.84 25.90
N GLN A 185 -7.20 11.05 25.74
CA GLN A 185 -7.28 9.63 25.43
C GLN A 185 -6.05 8.91 26.01
N LEU A 186 -6.28 7.81 26.72
CA LEU A 186 -5.24 6.86 27.14
C LEU A 186 -5.77 5.46 26.87
N LEU A 187 -5.20 4.79 25.87
CA LEU A 187 -5.62 3.47 25.43
C LEU A 187 -4.46 2.48 25.45
N PHE A 188 -4.75 1.28 25.91
CA PHE A 188 -3.96 0.09 25.71
C PHE A 188 -4.69 -0.82 24.73
N GLY A 189 -3.98 -1.37 23.77
CA GLY A 189 -4.58 -2.20 22.76
C GLY A 189 -3.75 -3.42 22.43
N ILE A 190 -4.37 -4.34 21.72
CA ILE A 190 -3.72 -5.49 21.12
C ILE A 190 -4.30 -5.75 19.73
N THR A 191 -3.43 -6.01 18.76
CA THR A 191 -3.81 -6.55 17.45
C THR A 191 -3.34 -8.00 17.39
N ILE A 192 -4.25 -8.90 17.08
CA ILE A 192 -3.98 -10.33 16.88
C ILE A 192 -4.52 -10.69 15.51
N GLY A 193 -3.75 -11.43 14.71
CA GLY A 193 -4.22 -11.89 13.43
C GLY A 193 -3.37 -13.02 12.89
N GLN A 194 -3.91 -13.67 11.86
CA GLN A 194 -3.22 -14.72 11.13
C GLN A 194 -3.60 -14.69 9.66
N ASN A 195 -2.74 -15.24 8.81
CA ASN A 195 -3.04 -15.50 7.42
C ASN A 195 -2.39 -16.80 6.95
N LYS A 196 -3.01 -17.39 5.96
CA LYS A 196 -2.46 -18.46 5.13
C LYS A 196 -2.68 -18.08 3.67
N LYS A 197 -1.65 -18.24 2.85
CA LYS A 197 -1.66 -17.96 1.42
C LYS A 197 -1.02 -19.13 0.68
N GLU A 198 -1.76 -19.74 -0.23
CA GLU A 198 -1.22 -20.60 -1.26
C GLU A 198 -0.61 -19.73 -2.37
N ILE A 199 0.47 -20.18 -2.99
CA ILE A 199 1.22 -19.41 -3.99
C ILE A 199 1.27 -20.22 -5.27
N GLN A 200 0.42 -19.88 -6.24
CA GLN A 200 0.38 -20.58 -7.52
C GLN A 200 1.39 -20.04 -8.53
N THR A 201 1.74 -18.77 -8.48
CA THR A 201 2.67 -18.15 -9.42
C THR A 201 3.83 -17.49 -8.71
N GLY A 202 4.99 -17.51 -9.36
CA GLY A 202 6.11 -16.67 -8.98
C GLY A 202 5.89 -15.21 -9.37
N ASN A 203 6.97 -14.53 -9.76
CA ASN A 203 6.92 -13.14 -10.22
C ASN A 203 6.45 -12.98 -11.66
N THR A 204 6.25 -14.09 -12.37
CA THR A 204 5.68 -14.16 -13.73
C THR A 204 4.58 -15.21 -13.79
N MET A 205 3.71 -15.13 -14.80
CA MET A 205 2.67 -16.15 -15.04
C MET A 205 3.24 -17.47 -15.57
N GLU A 206 4.52 -17.54 -15.96
CA GLU A 206 5.18 -18.75 -16.43
C GLU A 206 5.71 -19.63 -15.29
N ASP A 207 5.99 -19.04 -14.12
CA ASP A 207 6.45 -19.76 -12.91
C ASP A 207 5.23 -20.32 -12.17
N VAL A 208 4.91 -21.60 -12.35
CA VAL A 208 3.71 -22.25 -11.80
C VAL A 208 4.04 -23.17 -10.65
N TYR A 209 3.37 -22.99 -9.53
CA TYR A 209 3.52 -23.77 -8.30
C TYR A 209 2.22 -24.45 -7.89
N GLY A 210 2.31 -25.55 -7.17
CA GLY A 210 1.18 -26.30 -6.65
C GLY A 210 1.35 -26.77 -5.20
N GLY A 211 2.44 -26.37 -4.52
CA GLY A 211 2.73 -26.75 -3.13
C GLY A 211 3.36 -25.66 -2.27
N ARG A 212 3.68 -24.49 -2.83
CA ARG A 212 4.25 -23.38 -2.04
C ARG A 212 3.18 -22.67 -1.21
N GLU A 213 3.52 -22.38 0.03
CA GLU A 213 2.65 -21.66 0.96
C GLU A 213 3.41 -20.59 1.76
N SER A 214 2.69 -19.56 2.17
CA SER A 214 3.15 -18.58 3.17
C SER A 214 2.12 -18.45 4.27
N LEU A 215 2.60 -18.43 5.52
CA LEU A 215 1.77 -18.26 6.70
C LEU A 215 2.35 -17.13 7.54
N GLY A 216 1.49 -16.36 8.18
CA GLY A 216 1.90 -15.30 9.09
C GLY A 216 0.94 -15.13 10.24
N ASN A 217 1.45 -14.64 11.34
CA ASN A 217 0.62 -14.15 12.43
C ASN A 217 1.15 -12.82 12.96
N ILE A 218 0.29 -12.08 13.63
CA ILE A 218 0.62 -10.84 14.32
C ILE A 218 0.10 -10.92 15.76
N VAL A 219 0.96 -10.53 16.70
CA VAL A 219 0.61 -10.26 18.10
C VAL A 219 1.27 -8.94 18.44
N GLN A 220 0.48 -7.87 18.46
CA GLN A 220 1.00 -6.52 18.53
C GLN A 220 0.29 -5.72 19.62
N PRO A 221 0.83 -5.68 20.87
CA PRO A 221 0.40 -4.70 21.86
C PRO A 221 0.65 -3.28 21.37
N THR A 222 -0.27 -2.39 21.73
CA THR A 222 -0.25 -0.97 21.38
C THR A 222 -0.56 -0.11 22.59
N TRP A 223 0.01 1.10 22.59
CA TRP A 223 -0.27 2.12 23.60
C TRP A 223 -0.45 3.47 22.90
N LYS A 224 -1.47 4.22 23.35
CA LYS A 224 -1.79 5.54 22.79
C LYS A 224 -2.11 6.50 23.94
N TYR A 225 -1.47 7.66 23.92
CA TYR A 225 -1.74 8.76 24.82
C TYR A 225 -1.93 10.06 24.04
N ILE A 226 -3.02 10.76 24.32
CA ILE A 226 -3.31 12.09 23.77
C ILE A 226 -3.67 13.01 24.91
N LYS A 227 -3.05 14.16 24.96
CA LYS A 227 -3.41 15.24 25.87
C LYS A 227 -3.26 16.58 25.19
N LYS A 228 -4.36 17.32 25.10
CA LYS A 228 -4.38 18.72 24.68
C LYS A 228 -4.22 19.63 25.89
N ASN A 229 -3.58 20.76 25.67
CA ASN A 229 -3.31 21.74 26.71
C ASN A 229 -2.60 21.13 27.95
N LEU A 230 -1.63 20.24 27.71
CA LEU A 230 -0.83 19.63 28.78
C LEU A 230 -0.01 20.69 29.49
N TRP A 231 -0.24 20.85 30.80
CA TRP A 231 0.40 21.87 31.70
C TRP A 231 0.13 23.33 31.33
N THR A 232 0.06 23.69 30.05
CA THR A 232 -0.22 25.05 29.56
C THR A 232 -1.15 25.03 28.37
N LYS A 233 -1.93 26.10 28.18
CA LYS A 233 -2.80 26.25 27.01
C LYS A 233 -1.97 26.27 25.73
N GLY A 234 -2.43 25.51 24.74
CA GLY A 234 -1.79 25.39 23.43
C GLY A 234 -0.71 24.30 23.32
N LEU A 235 -0.30 23.65 24.41
CA LEU A 235 0.65 22.52 24.34
C LEU A 235 -0.11 21.20 24.19
N ASP A 236 -0.06 20.61 23.02
CA ASP A 236 -0.68 19.33 22.72
C ASP A 236 0.39 18.24 22.55
N VAL A 237 0.13 17.07 23.14
CA VAL A 237 1.04 15.93 23.10
C VAL A 237 0.28 14.68 22.63
N THR A 238 0.85 13.97 21.65
CA THR A 238 0.37 12.65 21.20
C THR A 238 1.54 11.68 21.19
N LEU A 239 1.41 10.59 21.92
CA LEU A 239 2.38 9.51 21.97
C LEU A 239 1.72 8.21 21.55
N ASN A 240 2.40 7.43 20.69
CA ASN A 240 1.94 6.10 20.33
C ASN A 240 3.15 5.14 20.36
N ALA A 241 2.92 3.93 20.85
CA ALA A 241 3.92 2.87 20.83
C ALA A 241 3.27 1.54 20.45
N ARG A 242 4.02 0.69 19.76
CA ARG A 242 3.63 -0.67 19.46
C ARG A 242 4.84 -1.55 19.22
N TYR A 243 4.65 -2.85 19.41
CA TYR A 243 5.68 -3.84 19.16
C TYR A 243 5.06 -5.14 18.65
N ASN A 244 5.58 -5.67 17.52
CA ASN A 244 5.09 -6.90 16.90
C ASN A 244 5.93 -8.11 17.33
N PHE A 245 5.29 -9.09 17.97
CA PHE A 245 5.86 -10.40 18.35
C PHE A 245 5.49 -11.51 17.36
N GLY A 246 4.80 -11.18 16.28
CA GLY A 246 4.33 -12.15 15.29
C GLY A 246 5.45 -12.93 14.60
N GLN A 247 5.05 -14.02 13.97
CA GLN A 247 5.92 -14.94 13.25
C GLN A 247 5.42 -15.14 11.82
N GLU A 248 6.36 -15.25 10.90
CA GLU A 248 6.12 -15.59 9.50
C GLU A 248 6.74 -16.96 9.19
N ARG A 249 6.17 -17.68 8.19
CA ARG A 249 6.66 -18.97 7.73
C ARG A 249 6.56 -19.03 6.21
N SER A 250 7.65 -19.41 5.57
CA SER A 250 7.72 -19.75 4.14
C SER A 250 7.88 -21.25 4.00
N LEU A 251 7.03 -21.89 3.20
CA LEU A 251 7.00 -23.34 3.03
C LEU A 251 7.11 -23.69 1.54
N ASP A 252 8.11 -24.51 1.18
CA ASP A 252 8.35 -25.08 -0.13
C ASP A 252 8.94 -26.50 0.06
N THR A 253 8.07 -27.51 0.05
CA THR A 253 8.45 -28.90 0.38
C THR A 253 7.97 -29.91 -0.64
N VAL A 254 7.51 -29.44 -1.81
CA VAL A 254 6.99 -30.28 -2.88
C VAL A 254 7.98 -30.31 -4.05
N PRO A 255 8.78 -31.40 -4.26
CA PRO A 255 9.80 -31.47 -5.28
C PRO A 255 9.21 -31.81 -6.67
N ARG A 256 8.24 -31.01 -7.13
CA ARG A 256 7.53 -31.22 -8.39
C ARG A 256 7.54 -29.93 -9.22
N LYS A 257 7.45 -30.09 -10.54
CA LYS A 257 7.13 -29.03 -11.49
C LYS A 257 5.66 -29.12 -11.84
N PHE A 258 4.96 -28.00 -11.84
CA PHE A 258 3.55 -27.90 -12.18
C PHE A 258 3.34 -27.14 -13.49
N THR A 259 2.22 -27.39 -14.14
CA THR A 259 1.75 -26.65 -15.30
C THR A 259 0.39 -26.00 -15.01
N TRP A 260 -0.05 -25.10 -15.88
CA TRP A 260 -1.38 -24.50 -15.78
C TRP A 260 -2.55 -25.47 -15.98
N THR A 261 -2.28 -26.69 -16.47
CA THR A 261 -3.29 -27.75 -16.53
C THR A 261 -3.51 -28.45 -15.18
N GLY A 262 -2.66 -28.17 -14.19
CA GLY A 262 -2.60 -28.91 -12.92
C GLY A 262 -1.77 -30.20 -13.01
N GLU A 263 -1.26 -30.54 -14.19
CA GLU A 263 -0.31 -31.65 -14.33
C GLU A 263 0.99 -31.35 -13.61
N SER A 264 1.58 -32.36 -13.00
CA SER A 264 2.86 -32.20 -12.33
C SER A 264 3.77 -33.43 -12.53
N ARG A 265 5.08 -33.18 -12.57
CA ARG A 265 6.13 -34.20 -12.64
C ARG A 265 7.18 -34.01 -11.57
N PRO A 266 7.82 -35.09 -11.06
CA PRO A 266 8.98 -34.95 -10.16
C PRO A 266 10.05 -34.06 -10.80
N LYS A 267 10.71 -33.21 -10.02
CA LYS A 267 11.85 -32.41 -10.49
C LYS A 267 13.05 -33.29 -10.87
N ASN A 268 13.23 -34.38 -10.12
CA ASN A 268 14.22 -35.42 -10.42
C ASN A 268 13.46 -36.72 -10.73
N PRO A 269 13.33 -37.11 -12.00
CA PRO A 269 12.67 -38.36 -12.38
C PRO A 269 13.34 -39.63 -11.84
N ASP A 270 14.68 -39.58 -11.65
CA ASP A 270 15.44 -40.71 -11.15
C ASP A 270 15.26 -40.91 -9.63
N GLN A 271 14.88 -39.88 -8.92
CA GLN A 271 14.61 -39.89 -7.49
C GLN A 271 13.29 -39.14 -7.16
N PRO A 272 12.14 -39.67 -7.59
CA PRO A 272 10.86 -38.93 -7.53
C PRO A 272 10.38 -38.62 -6.11
N ASN A 273 10.87 -39.33 -5.10
CA ASN A 273 10.52 -39.18 -3.70
C ASN A 273 11.64 -38.50 -2.87
N ALA A 274 12.71 -38.02 -3.50
CA ALA A 274 13.76 -37.30 -2.78
C ALA A 274 13.20 -36.03 -2.14
N PRO A 275 13.61 -35.67 -0.92
CA PRO A 275 13.24 -34.40 -0.30
C PRO A 275 13.62 -33.23 -1.20
N GLY A 276 12.75 -32.25 -1.36
CA GLY A 276 12.98 -31.06 -2.20
C GLY A 276 11.82 -30.10 -2.15
N GLY A 277 11.97 -29.00 -2.84
CA GLY A 277 10.93 -28.00 -3.05
C GLY A 277 10.71 -27.69 -4.53
N GLU A 278 9.67 -26.94 -4.83
CA GLU A 278 9.41 -26.45 -6.20
C GLU A 278 10.49 -25.47 -6.66
N ASN A 279 10.99 -24.63 -5.76
CA ASN A 279 12.23 -23.84 -5.95
C ASN A 279 13.36 -24.45 -5.13
N GLU A 280 13.21 -24.42 -3.81
CA GLU A 280 14.24 -24.86 -2.85
C GLU A 280 13.53 -25.47 -1.64
N LEU A 281 14.02 -26.62 -1.15
CA LEU A 281 13.47 -27.23 0.06
C LEU A 281 13.57 -26.27 1.24
N THR A 282 12.41 -25.81 1.73
CA THR A 282 12.34 -24.76 2.75
C THR A 282 11.15 -24.95 3.68
N ASP A 283 11.37 -24.87 4.98
CA ASP A 283 10.39 -24.57 6.03
C ASP A 283 11.00 -23.52 6.95
N TYR A 284 11.09 -22.28 6.46
CA TYR A 284 11.71 -21.17 7.15
C TYR A 284 10.73 -20.41 8.01
N ARG A 285 10.97 -20.35 9.32
CA ARG A 285 10.17 -19.61 10.30
C ARG A 285 10.99 -18.47 10.86
N TYR A 286 10.41 -17.27 10.87
CA TYR A 286 11.12 -16.09 11.34
C TYR A 286 10.22 -15.10 12.06
N LYS A 287 10.82 -14.31 12.96
CA LYS A 287 10.24 -13.18 13.67
C LYS A 287 10.95 -11.91 13.25
N ASN A 288 10.19 -10.86 12.97
CA ASN A 288 10.78 -9.58 12.59
C ASN A 288 10.96 -8.62 13.78
N ASN A 289 10.47 -8.93 14.96
CA ASN A 289 10.64 -8.16 16.21
C ASN A 289 10.64 -6.63 15.97
N ASN A 290 9.51 -6.11 15.48
CA ASN A 290 9.39 -4.72 15.04
C ASN A 290 8.78 -3.86 16.13
N GLY A 291 9.43 -2.74 16.45
CA GLY A 291 8.90 -1.70 17.32
C GLY A 291 8.70 -0.37 16.59
N ASN A 292 7.66 0.36 16.94
CA ASN A 292 7.46 1.75 16.52
C ASN A 292 7.05 2.59 17.72
N LEU A 293 7.67 3.76 17.84
CA LEU A 293 7.31 4.82 18.77
C LEU A 293 7.14 6.12 18.00
N THR A 294 6.01 6.79 18.14
CA THR A 294 5.81 8.15 17.61
C THR A 294 5.53 9.12 18.76
N ALA A 295 6.16 10.27 18.73
CA ALA A 295 5.93 11.37 19.65
C ALA A 295 5.67 12.65 18.84
N ASN A 296 4.48 13.23 18.99
CA ASN A 296 4.11 14.53 18.44
C ASN A 296 3.87 15.50 19.57
N ILE A 297 4.59 16.60 19.55
CA ILE A 297 4.45 17.71 20.49
C ILE A 297 4.20 18.96 19.66
N SER A 298 3.07 19.62 19.86
CA SER A 298 2.77 20.89 19.21
C SER A 298 2.46 21.97 20.24
N TYR A 299 2.93 23.18 19.97
CA TYR A 299 2.68 24.33 20.80
C TYR A 299 2.12 25.47 19.96
N ALA A 300 0.88 25.86 20.26
CA ALA A 300 0.26 27.05 19.70
C ALA A 300 0.82 28.27 20.42
N ILE A 301 1.66 29.05 19.75
CA ILE A 301 2.22 30.31 20.28
C ILE A 301 1.10 31.35 20.43
N ASN A 302 0.23 31.37 19.43
CA ASN A 302 -1.01 32.16 19.37
C ASN A 302 -1.97 31.49 18.33
N ASP A 303 -3.08 32.14 18.04
CA ASP A 303 -4.09 31.63 17.10
C ASP A 303 -3.56 31.48 15.65
N GLN A 304 -2.47 32.17 15.30
CA GLN A 304 -1.91 32.16 13.93
C GLN A 304 -0.64 31.34 13.81
N HIS A 305 0.13 31.14 14.88
CA HIS A 305 1.47 30.56 14.84
C HIS A 305 1.58 29.34 15.76
N SER A 306 2.15 28.26 15.26
CA SER A 306 2.46 27.08 16.06
C SER A 306 3.80 26.46 15.68
N ILE A 307 4.42 25.82 16.65
CA ILE A 307 5.62 24.99 16.47
C ILE A 307 5.24 23.55 16.73
N MET A 308 5.84 22.64 15.96
CA MET A 308 5.63 21.21 16.12
C MET A 308 6.96 20.47 16.09
N ILE A 309 7.10 19.47 16.96
CA ILE A 309 8.19 18.51 16.97
C ILE A 309 7.57 17.13 16.82
N ASN A 310 8.06 16.37 15.85
CA ASN A 310 7.73 14.96 15.68
C ASN A 310 8.99 14.11 15.83
N HIS A 311 8.87 12.98 16.50
CA HIS A 311 9.92 11.96 16.52
C HIS A 311 9.32 10.59 16.24
N LEU A 312 9.91 9.86 15.27
CA LEU A 312 9.59 8.50 14.94
C LEU A 312 10.82 7.62 15.18
N LEU A 313 10.68 6.63 16.06
CA LEU A 313 11.63 5.54 16.23
C LEU A 313 11.03 4.27 15.65
N THR A 314 11.78 3.58 14.77
CA THR A 314 11.41 2.25 14.26
C THR A 314 12.58 1.29 14.47
N THR A 315 12.29 0.12 15.03
CA THR A 315 13.28 -0.96 15.22
C THR A 315 12.87 -2.21 14.44
N PHE A 316 13.86 -2.94 13.98
CA PHE A 316 13.68 -4.21 13.28
C PHE A 316 14.83 -5.15 13.65
N ASP A 317 14.52 -6.43 13.98
CA ASP A 317 15.49 -7.48 14.24
C ASP A 317 14.92 -8.83 13.77
N ARG A 318 15.29 -9.26 12.53
CA ARG A 318 14.84 -10.55 12.01
C ARG A 318 15.67 -11.67 12.59
N LYS A 319 14.97 -12.66 13.16
CA LYS A 319 15.52 -13.92 13.62
C LYS A 319 14.72 -15.07 13.04
N GLY A 320 15.37 -16.02 12.42
CA GLY A 320 14.69 -17.12 11.76
C GLY A 320 15.51 -18.42 11.85
N LYS A 321 14.81 -19.52 11.56
CA LYS A 321 15.40 -20.87 11.51
C LYS A 321 14.65 -21.66 10.44
N ASP A 322 15.40 -22.36 9.59
CA ASP A 322 14.84 -23.36 8.67
C ASP A 322 14.79 -24.72 9.37
N HIS A 323 13.69 -25.45 9.16
CA HIS A 323 13.51 -26.78 9.76
C HIS A 323 14.45 -27.83 9.16
N TYR A 324 14.67 -27.75 7.84
CA TYR A 324 15.52 -28.70 7.13
C TYR A 324 17.00 -28.37 7.24
N TYR A 325 17.33 -27.08 7.40
CA TYR A 325 18.69 -26.54 7.50
C TYR A 325 18.86 -25.71 8.76
N PRO A 326 18.71 -26.33 9.98
CA PRO A 326 18.66 -25.57 11.24
C PRO A 326 19.98 -24.88 11.58
N ASP A 327 21.11 -25.39 11.08
CA ASP A 327 22.46 -24.89 11.38
C ASP A 327 23.05 -24.02 10.27
N LEU A 328 22.25 -23.69 9.25
CA LEU A 328 22.70 -22.85 8.16
C LEU A 328 23.20 -21.50 8.68
N GLU A 329 24.47 -21.18 8.43
CA GLU A 329 25.15 -20.01 9.00
C GLU A 329 24.46 -18.70 8.66
N ILE A 330 23.94 -18.56 7.44
CA ILE A 330 23.22 -17.37 6.99
C ILE A 330 22.01 -17.02 7.87
N ASN A 331 21.40 -17.99 8.53
CA ASN A 331 20.25 -17.75 9.42
C ASN A 331 20.66 -17.15 10.78
N LYS A 332 21.92 -17.27 11.15
CA LYS A 332 22.49 -16.73 12.41
C LYS A 332 22.99 -15.30 12.26
N LEU A 333 23.19 -14.82 11.03
CA LEU A 333 23.76 -13.52 10.74
C LEU A 333 22.79 -12.37 11.07
N PRO A 334 23.32 -11.21 11.48
CA PRO A 334 22.50 -10.09 11.92
C PRO A 334 21.68 -9.46 10.77
N ARG A 335 20.40 -9.20 11.02
CA ARG A 335 19.48 -8.45 10.14
C ARG A 335 18.73 -7.44 11.00
N LYS A 336 19.39 -6.32 11.33
CA LYS A 336 18.87 -5.33 12.26
C LYS A 336 18.91 -3.94 11.65
N THR A 337 17.86 -3.17 11.88
CA THR A 337 17.85 -1.73 11.62
C THR A 337 17.21 -0.97 12.77
N THR A 338 17.69 0.25 12.97
CA THR A 338 17.05 1.25 13.83
C THR A 338 16.96 2.54 13.03
N LYS A 339 15.74 3.04 12.82
CA LYS A 339 15.48 4.33 12.17
C LYS A 339 15.00 5.33 13.20
N ASN A 340 15.61 6.53 13.20
CA ASN A 340 15.18 7.69 13.97
C ASN A 340 14.91 8.82 12.98
N ILE A 341 13.67 9.33 12.95
CA ILE A 341 13.31 10.45 12.10
C ILE A 341 12.73 11.53 12.99
N THR A 342 13.39 12.68 13.03
CA THR A 342 12.97 13.82 13.86
C THR A 342 12.67 14.99 12.96
N GLY A 343 11.46 15.52 13.04
CA GLY A 343 11.02 16.71 12.32
C GLY A 343 10.68 17.86 13.25
N ILE A 344 11.05 19.07 12.85
CA ILE A 344 10.63 20.31 13.50
C ILE A 344 9.94 21.16 12.45
N GLY A 345 8.74 21.65 12.74
CA GLY A 345 7.93 22.48 11.85
C GLY A 345 7.43 23.75 12.51
N PHE A 346 7.35 24.80 11.73
CA PHE A 346 6.68 26.05 12.09
C PHE A 346 5.52 26.27 11.11
N ARG A 347 4.33 26.46 11.66
CA ARG A 347 3.12 26.77 10.88
C ARG A 347 2.66 28.17 11.17
N THR A 348 2.24 28.87 10.12
CA THR A 348 1.52 30.13 10.19
C THR A 348 0.21 30.03 9.42
N ALA A 349 -0.89 30.48 10.02
CA ALA A 349 -2.22 30.55 9.41
C ALA A 349 -2.80 31.94 9.61
N ILE A 350 -2.93 32.74 8.54
CA ILE A 350 -3.31 34.15 8.59
C ILE A 350 -4.68 34.36 7.96
N HIS A 351 -5.61 34.91 8.73
CA HIS A 351 -6.95 35.36 8.30
C HIS A 351 -7.75 34.28 7.52
N ASP A 352 -7.61 33.00 7.86
CA ASP A 352 -8.23 31.86 7.17
C ASP A 352 -7.98 31.82 5.64
N ARG A 353 -7.04 32.64 5.17
CA ARG A 353 -6.69 32.72 3.73
C ARG A 353 -5.36 32.17 3.40
N TRP A 354 -4.38 32.29 4.27
CA TRP A 354 -3.00 31.84 4.00
C TRP A 354 -2.54 30.89 5.09
N ASP A 355 -2.16 29.69 4.71
CA ASP A 355 -1.54 28.68 5.55
C ASP A 355 -0.17 28.33 4.97
N ALA A 356 0.87 28.38 5.79
CA ALA A 356 2.21 28.03 5.39
C ALA A 356 2.90 27.21 6.48
N ASN A 357 3.66 26.19 6.06
CA ASN A 357 4.45 25.31 6.92
C ASN A 357 5.89 25.29 6.44
N LEU A 358 6.83 25.67 7.30
CA LEU A 358 8.27 25.51 7.10
C LEU A 358 8.76 24.39 8.02
N PHE A 359 9.62 23.48 7.52
CA PHE A 359 10.10 22.38 8.34
C PHE A 359 11.49 21.90 7.95
N VAL A 360 12.13 21.24 8.92
CA VAL A 360 13.38 20.49 8.76
C VAL A 360 13.19 19.10 9.36
N LYS A 361 13.73 18.08 8.68
CA LYS A 361 13.70 16.68 9.12
C LYS A 361 15.12 16.11 9.16
N ASN A 362 15.47 15.43 10.23
CA ASN A 362 16.68 14.62 10.33
C ASN A 362 16.30 13.15 10.17
N TYR A 363 16.98 12.45 9.25
CA TYR A 363 16.82 11.03 8.98
C TYR A 363 18.08 10.31 9.40
N ASN A 364 17.98 9.43 10.41
CA ASN A 364 19.06 8.57 10.86
C ASN A 364 18.66 7.11 10.73
N GLN A 365 19.51 6.30 10.10
CA GLN A 365 19.37 4.84 10.07
C GLN A 365 20.69 4.20 10.47
N GLN A 366 20.60 3.30 11.43
CA GLN A 366 21.70 2.39 11.81
C GLN A 366 21.30 0.98 11.38
N GLY A 367 22.24 0.26 10.77
CA GLY A 367 22.03 -1.09 10.30
C GLY A 367 23.18 -2.00 10.72
N LYS A 368 22.84 -3.27 11.04
CA LYS A 368 23.77 -4.36 11.17
C LYS A 368 23.34 -5.45 10.20
N TYR A 369 24.18 -5.67 9.21
CA TYR A 369 23.94 -6.57 8.07
C TYR A 369 25.09 -7.57 7.96
N PHE A 370 25.00 -8.37 6.93
CA PHE A 370 26.12 -9.17 6.44
C PHE A 370 26.16 -9.04 4.90
N THR A 371 27.33 -9.30 4.34
CA THR A 371 27.52 -9.47 2.89
C THR A 371 28.25 -10.78 2.65
N GLU A 372 27.90 -11.48 1.58
CA GLU A 372 28.63 -12.66 1.15
C GLU A 372 29.82 -12.21 0.28
N VAL A 373 31.03 -12.44 0.75
CA VAL A 373 32.29 -12.07 0.06
C VAL A 373 32.80 -13.18 -0.83
N SER A 374 32.49 -14.44 -0.51
CA SER A 374 32.67 -15.60 -1.36
C SER A 374 31.66 -16.68 -0.94
N LYS A 375 31.54 -17.76 -1.72
CA LYS A 375 30.54 -18.80 -1.47
C LYS A 375 30.57 -19.27 0.00
N GLN A 376 29.47 -18.99 0.72
CA GLN A 376 29.27 -19.29 2.16
C GLN A 376 30.25 -18.60 3.12
N VAL A 377 30.98 -17.59 2.67
CA VAL A 377 31.82 -16.75 3.52
C VAL A 377 31.18 -15.39 3.69
N TYR A 378 30.85 -15.02 4.91
CA TYR A 378 30.07 -13.83 5.23
C TYR A 378 30.87 -12.86 6.10
N GLU A 379 30.78 -11.59 5.81
CA GLU A 379 31.29 -10.49 6.63
C GLU A 379 30.18 -9.66 7.23
N ASN A 380 30.31 -9.31 8.50
CA ASN A 380 29.37 -8.41 9.16
C ASN A 380 29.64 -6.97 8.73
N LEU A 381 28.59 -6.28 8.34
CA LEU A 381 28.60 -4.87 7.94
C LEU A 381 27.76 -4.05 8.92
N ALA A 382 28.33 -2.96 9.44
CA ALA A 382 27.59 -1.96 10.21
C ALA A 382 27.58 -0.65 9.45
N THR A 383 26.41 -0.07 9.29
CA THR A 383 26.22 1.19 8.56
C THR A 383 25.50 2.21 9.42
N THR A 384 25.86 3.48 9.25
CA THR A 384 25.14 4.60 9.83
C THR A 384 24.92 5.65 8.75
N THR A 385 23.66 6.00 8.54
CA THR A 385 23.25 7.03 7.60
C THR A 385 22.62 8.19 8.34
N ASN A 386 23.07 9.40 8.03
CA ASN A 386 22.47 10.67 8.49
C ASN A 386 22.17 11.56 7.28
N LYS A 387 20.93 12.06 7.19
CA LYS A 387 20.50 12.98 6.13
C LYS A 387 19.60 14.06 6.73
N ILE A 388 19.68 15.26 6.17
CA ILE A 388 18.82 16.39 6.55
C ILE A 388 17.97 16.80 5.35
N GLY A 389 16.66 16.72 5.50
CA GLY A 389 15.68 17.23 4.55
C GLY A 389 15.00 18.47 5.09
N TYR A 390 14.43 19.26 4.20
CA TYR A 390 13.72 20.49 4.56
C TYR A 390 12.67 20.82 3.50
N GLY A 391 11.70 21.62 3.87
CA GLY A 391 10.66 21.99 2.92
C GLY A 391 9.76 23.11 3.41
N LEU A 392 9.00 23.60 2.46
CA LEU A 392 7.97 24.62 2.62
C LEU A 392 6.72 24.16 1.89
N ALA A 393 5.57 24.23 2.53
CA ALA A 393 4.28 24.05 1.90
C ALA A 393 3.39 25.23 2.21
N THR A 394 2.71 25.78 1.22
CA THR A 394 1.81 26.91 1.39
C THR A 394 0.52 26.73 0.60
N SER A 395 -0.56 27.26 1.13
CA SER A 395 -1.84 27.37 0.44
C SER A 395 -2.44 28.75 0.66
N TYR A 396 -3.05 29.29 -0.39
CA TYR A 396 -3.66 30.60 -0.40
C TYR A 396 -5.05 30.57 -1.01
N PHE A 397 -6.04 31.04 -0.28
CA PHE A 397 -7.39 31.24 -0.80
C PHE A 397 -7.49 32.62 -1.46
N VAL A 398 -7.49 32.62 -2.80
CA VAL A 398 -7.72 33.85 -3.60
C VAL A 398 -9.09 34.43 -3.25
N ASN A 399 -10.08 33.55 -3.18
CA ASN A 399 -11.41 33.80 -2.69
C ASN A 399 -11.98 32.48 -2.11
N LYS A 400 -13.26 32.45 -1.70
CA LYS A 400 -13.93 31.27 -1.12
C LYS A 400 -13.98 30.06 -2.05
N ASP A 401 -13.84 30.26 -3.34
CA ASP A 401 -14.01 29.23 -4.38
C ASP A 401 -12.67 28.77 -4.99
N ILE A 402 -11.60 29.58 -4.87
CA ILE A 402 -10.30 29.32 -5.50
C ILE A 402 -9.21 29.22 -4.43
N GLN A 403 -8.53 28.08 -4.37
CA GLN A 403 -7.36 27.82 -3.55
C GLN A 403 -6.16 27.49 -4.43
N LEU A 404 -5.05 28.20 -4.23
CA LEU A 404 -3.73 27.90 -4.79
C LEU A 404 -2.88 27.18 -3.75
N LYS A 405 -2.06 26.24 -4.21
CA LYS A 405 -1.14 25.47 -3.37
C LYS A 405 0.21 25.43 -4.03
N ALA A 406 1.27 25.60 -3.25
CA ALA A 406 2.64 25.44 -3.71
C ALA A 406 3.47 24.76 -2.61
N SER A 407 4.40 23.90 -3.03
CA SER A 407 5.33 23.29 -2.06
C SER A 407 6.65 22.91 -2.69
N TYR A 408 7.69 22.93 -1.86
CA TYR A 408 9.01 22.37 -2.15
C TYR A 408 9.47 21.52 -0.96
N GLU A 409 10.07 20.36 -1.25
CA GLU A 409 10.70 19.51 -0.24
C GLU A 409 11.95 18.84 -0.80
N LYS A 410 13.07 18.95 -0.10
CA LYS A 410 14.20 18.04 -0.20
C LYS A 410 13.92 16.87 0.72
N ALA A 411 13.45 15.78 0.16
CA ALA A 411 13.06 14.57 0.88
C ALA A 411 14.14 13.48 0.79
N TYR A 412 14.19 12.61 1.80
CA TYR A 412 15.01 11.41 1.79
C TYR A 412 14.16 10.19 2.16
N ARG A 413 14.48 9.05 1.52
CA ARG A 413 13.95 7.73 1.89
C ARG A 413 15.10 6.80 2.24
N LEU A 414 15.01 6.22 3.41
CA LEU A 414 15.95 5.21 3.87
C LEU A 414 15.53 3.82 3.32
N PRO A 415 16.45 2.95 2.88
CA PRO A 415 16.11 1.62 2.39
C PRO A 415 15.24 0.85 3.38
N ASP A 416 14.25 0.12 2.85
CA ASP A 416 13.33 -0.68 3.63
C ASP A 416 13.94 -2.03 4.03
N ASN A 417 13.41 -2.65 5.09
CA ASN A 417 13.93 -3.92 5.59
C ASN A 417 13.77 -5.07 4.58
N THR A 418 12.72 -5.04 3.76
CA THR A 418 12.53 -6.03 2.69
C THR A 418 13.52 -5.83 1.55
N GLU A 419 13.87 -4.60 1.23
CA GLU A 419 14.89 -4.27 0.24
C GLU A 419 16.30 -4.68 0.71
N LEU A 420 16.58 -4.47 2.00
CA LEU A 420 17.88 -4.79 2.61
C LEU A 420 18.06 -6.30 2.87
N PHE A 421 16.99 -7.00 3.29
CA PHE A 421 17.08 -8.37 3.82
C PHE A 421 16.28 -9.41 3.03
N GLY A 422 15.54 -9.00 1.98
CA GLY A 422 14.61 -9.85 1.28
C GLY A 422 13.34 -10.15 2.10
N ASP A 423 12.42 -10.89 1.51
CA ASP A 423 11.16 -11.31 2.14
C ASP A 423 11.13 -12.81 2.50
N ALA A 424 12.20 -13.54 2.21
CA ALA A 424 12.30 -14.99 2.33
C ALA A 424 11.35 -15.76 1.39
N LEU A 425 10.84 -15.11 0.36
CA LEU A 425 9.99 -15.67 -0.68
C LEU A 425 10.57 -15.41 -2.07
N ASP A 426 10.37 -14.21 -2.58
CA ASP A 426 10.66 -13.86 -3.98
C ASP A 426 11.50 -12.59 -4.15
N ILE A 427 11.76 -11.84 -3.05
CA ILE A 427 12.59 -10.63 -3.07
C ILE A 427 13.97 -10.93 -2.50
N SER A 428 15.00 -10.72 -3.32
CA SER A 428 16.40 -10.87 -2.90
C SER A 428 16.86 -9.71 -2.02
N ALA A 429 17.72 -9.98 -1.07
CA ALA A 429 18.38 -8.99 -0.23
C ALA A 429 19.37 -8.12 -1.02
N ASN A 430 19.42 -6.82 -0.70
CA ASN A 430 20.51 -5.94 -1.13
C ASN A 430 20.92 -4.98 0.00
N PRO A 431 21.87 -5.39 0.87
CA PRO A 431 22.31 -4.57 1.99
C PRO A 431 23.18 -3.37 1.59
N THR A 432 23.56 -3.23 0.32
CA THR A 432 24.40 -2.13 -0.17
C THR A 432 23.62 -0.94 -0.71
N LEU A 433 22.29 -0.96 -0.60
CA LEU A 433 21.44 0.12 -1.06
C LEU A 433 21.73 1.44 -0.36
N LYS A 434 21.84 2.49 -1.16
CA LYS A 434 21.98 3.88 -0.69
C LYS A 434 20.60 4.49 -0.44
N PRO A 435 20.46 5.44 0.50
CA PRO A 435 19.25 6.24 0.65
C PRO A 435 18.90 7.01 -0.61
N GLU A 436 17.64 6.99 -1.00
CA GLU A 436 17.12 7.85 -2.06
C GLU A 436 16.98 9.29 -1.57
N SER A 437 17.17 10.24 -2.47
CA SER A 437 16.77 11.63 -2.23
C SER A 437 15.96 12.16 -3.40
N SER A 438 15.09 13.15 -3.14
CA SER A 438 14.33 13.81 -4.20
C SER A 438 14.11 15.29 -3.87
N ASP A 439 14.28 16.14 -4.88
CA ASP A 439 13.77 17.50 -4.88
C ASP A 439 12.37 17.49 -5.49
N ASN A 440 11.37 17.85 -4.68
CA ASN A 440 9.95 17.77 -5.04
C ASN A 440 9.37 19.18 -5.10
N ILE A 441 8.85 19.59 -6.25
CA ILE A 441 8.11 20.84 -6.45
C ILE A 441 6.68 20.50 -6.84
N ASN A 442 5.70 21.09 -6.18
CA ASN A 442 4.29 20.87 -6.49
C ASN A 442 3.56 22.20 -6.57
N PHE A 443 2.68 22.32 -7.57
CA PHE A 443 1.71 23.40 -7.71
C PHE A 443 0.33 22.81 -7.85
N GLY A 444 -0.63 23.34 -7.12
CA GLY A 444 -2.02 22.89 -7.12
C GLY A 444 -3.01 24.03 -7.23
N LEU A 445 -4.10 23.78 -7.94
CA LEU A 445 -5.27 24.64 -8.04
C LEU A 445 -6.49 23.82 -7.62
N SER A 446 -7.26 24.34 -6.67
CA SER A 446 -8.61 23.83 -6.38
C SER A 446 -9.62 24.92 -6.65
N TYR A 447 -10.66 24.59 -7.43
CA TYR A 447 -11.77 25.49 -7.76
C TYR A 447 -13.09 24.82 -7.45
N ALA A 448 -13.91 25.43 -6.61
CA ALA A 448 -15.23 24.91 -6.19
C ALA A 448 -16.34 25.90 -6.57
N LEU A 449 -16.92 25.71 -7.74
CA LEU A 449 -18.01 26.55 -8.25
C LEU A 449 -19.37 26.01 -7.81
N LYS A 450 -20.20 26.87 -7.23
CA LYS A 450 -21.60 26.60 -6.93
C LYS A 450 -22.52 27.58 -7.68
N TRP A 451 -23.54 27.06 -8.34
CA TRP A 451 -24.54 27.91 -9.03
C TRP A 451 -25.96 27.34 -8.91
N LYS A 452 -26.94 28.21 -8.84
CA LYS A 452 -28.36 27.86 -8.69
C LYS A 452 -28.61 26.88 -7.54
N GLU A 453 -27.89 27.00 -6.40
CA GLU A 453 -28.01 26.18 -5.18
C GLU A 453 -27.98 24.65 -5.39
N SER A 454 -28.23 24.21 -6.62
CA SER A 454 -28.41 22.80 -7.00
C SER A 454 -27.22 22.21 -7.71
N ASN A 455 -26.24 23.02 -8.13
CA ASN A 455 -25.10 22.56 -8.91
C ASN A 455 -23.82 22.91 -8.20
N GLN A 456 -22.92 21.94 -8.13
CA GLN A 456 -21.56 22.13 -7.63
C GLN A 456 -20.57 21.45 -8.57
N LEU A 457 -19.56 22.18 -9.02
CA LEU A 457 -18.44 21.68 -9.78
C LEU A 457 -17.17 21.89 -8.94
N ILE A 458 -16.39 20.83 -8.76
CA ILE A 458 -15.08 20.87 -8.11
C ILE A 458 -14.05 20.47 -9.15
N ILE A 459 -13.01 21.27 -9.30
CA ILE A 459 -11.88 21.02 -10.17
C ILE A 459 -10.62 21.09 -9.31
N ASP A 460 -9.82 20.01 -9.31
CA ASP A 460 -8.50 20.01 -8.74
C ASP A 460 -7.48 19.69 -9.86
N ALA A 461 -6.47 20.52 -10.02
CA ALA A 461 -5.37 20.31 -10.94
C ALA A 461 -4.04 20.45 -10.21
N ASN A 462 -3.12 19.53 -10.45
CA ASN A 462 -1.80 19.56 -9.84
C ASN A 462 -0.73 19.33 -10.90
N TYR A 463 0.34 20.09 -10.81
CA TYR A 463 1.60 19.87 -11.52
C TYR A 463 2.67 19.48 -10.50
N ILE A 464 3.44 18.45 -10.84
CA ILE A 464 4.42 17.86 -9.93
C ILE A 464 5.71 17.63 -10.72
N TYR A 465 6.79 18.27 -10.24
CA TYR A 465 8.14 18.04 -10.70
C TYR A 465 8.95 17.34 -9.61
N ARG A 466 9.71 16.31 -9.98
CA ARG A 466 10.58 15.58 -9.07
C ARG A 466 11.89 15.25 -9.75
N ASN A 467 12.98 15.44 -9.00
CA ASN A 467 14.32 15.05 -9.42
C ASN A 467 14.92 14.16 -8.33
N ALA A 468 14.95 12.86 -8.58
CA ALA A 468 15.38 11.85 -7.62
C ALA A 468 16.81 11.37 -7.93
N THR A 469 17.60 11.17 -6.89
CA THR A 469 18.95 10.62 -6.93
C THR A 469 19.01 9.34 -6.10
N ASP A 470 19.82 8.37 -6.54
CA ASP A 470 19.92 7.03 -5.93
C ASP A 470 18.55 6.33 -5.84
N PHE A 471 17.70 6.53 -6.84
CA PHE A 471 16.32 6.02 -6.89
C PHE A 471 16.29 4.49 -6.81
N ILE A 472 15.67 3.91 -5.78
CA ILE A 472 15.60 2.47 -5.60
C ILE A 472 14.49 1.90 -6.46
N ARG A 473 14.87 1.08 -7.41
CA ARG A 473 13.98 0.40 -8.34
C ARG A 473 14.01 -1.10 -8.13
N GLN A 474 12.84 -1.71 -8.17
CA GLN A 474 12.69 -3.16 -8.26
C GLN A 474 12.60 -3.61 -9.71
N SER A 475 13.28 -4.70 -10.04
CA SER A 475 13.24 -5.36 -11.34
C SER A 475 13.26 -6.86 -11.18
N ILE A 476 12.66 -7.59 -12.14
CA ILE A 476 12.78 -9.04 -12.19
C ILE A 476 14.22 -9.37 -12.62
N GLY A 477 14.90 -10.18 -11.82
CA GLY A 477 16.22 -10.70 -12.11
C GLY A 477 16.20 -11.81 -13.17
N PRO A 478 17.37 -12.26 -13.63
CA PRO A 478 17.49 -13.41 -14.49
C PRO A 478 17.02 -14.69 -13.79
N LEU A 479 16.79 -15.75 -14.56
CA LEU A 479 16.49 -17.07 -14.03
C LEU A 479 17.69 -17.57 -13.21
N THR A 480 17.46 -17.94 -11.96
CA THR A 480 18.49 -18.54 -11.10
C THR A 480 18.75 -20.00 -11.50
N SER A 481 19.82 -20.60 -10.99
CA SER A 481 20.12 -22.02 -11.18
C SER A 481 19.01 -22.97 -10.68
N SER A 482 18.22 -22.53 -9.69
CA SER A 482 17.04 -23.25 -9.19
C SER A 482 15.79 -23.07 -10.06
N GLY A 483 15.84 -22.26 -11.13
CA GLY A 483 14.71 -21.97 -12.01
C GLY A 483 13.78 -20.91 -11.47
N LYS A 484 14.22 -20.09 -10.51
CA LYS A 484 13.44 -19.01 -9.87
C LYS A 484 13.81 -17.65 -10.47
N ARG A 485 12.82 -16.77 -10.65
CA ARG A 485 13.03 -15.35 -10.95
C ARG A 485 12.78 -14.53 -9.70
N GLU A 486 13.82 -13.85 -9.22
CA GLU A 486 13.74 -13.01 -8.02
C GLU A 486 13.57 -11.55 -8.37
N ILE A 487 12.84 -10.83 -7.53
CA ILE A 487 12.81 -9.36 -7.57
C ILE A 487 14.09 -8.84 -6.91
N LYS A 488 14.83 -8.00 -7.62
CA LYS A 488 16.03 -7.33 -7.10
C LYS A 488 15.80 -5.84 -6.99
N SER A 489 16.25 -5.27 -5.87
CA SER A 489 16.26 -3.82 -5.65
C SER A 489 17.63 -3.26 -5.96
N ALA A 490 17.73 -2.18 -6.73
CA ALA A 490 18.98 -1.51 -7.05
C ALA A 490 18.76 0.00 -7.13
N ASN A 491 19.81 0.78 -6.83
CA ASN A 491 19.79 2.22 -7.02
C ASN A 491 19.99 2.57 -8.51
N LEU A 492 19.14 3.44 -9.04
CA LEU A 492 19.38 4.20 -10.27
C LEU A 492 19.91 5.58 -9.88
N ARG A 493 20.97 6.03 -10.56
CA ARG A 493 21.68 7.26 -10.21
C ARG A 493 20.79 8.49 -10.24
N SER A 494 19.98 8.64 -11.28
CA SER A 494 19.13 9.82 -11.47
C SER A 494 17.83 9.48 -12.22
N VAL A 495 16.71 9.96 -11.68
CA VAL A 495 15.38 9.79 -12.25
C VAL A 495 14.62 11.09 -12.13
N GLN A 496 14.02 11.55 -13.23
CA GLN A 496 13.19 12.74 -13.27
C GLN A 496 11.73 12.38 -13.56
N ASN A 497 10.81 13.08 -12.91
CA ASN A 497 9.38 12.95 -13.19
C ASN A 497 8.73 14.32 -13.40
N ASN A 498 7.94 14.43 -14.46
CA ASN A 498 7.01 15.53 -14.71
C ASN A 498 5.61 14.94 -14.79
N SER A 499 4.73 15.33 -13.87
CA SER A 499 3.37 14.80 -13.78
C SER A 499 2.34 15.90 -13.73
N VAL A 500 1.19 15.63 -14.35
CA VAL A 500 -0.02 16.42 -14.23
C VAL A 500 -1.15 15.49 -13.82
N ASP A 501 -1.91 15.86 -12.80
CA ASP A 501 -3.16 15.20 -12.48
C ASP A 501 -4.30 16.20 -12.42
N ILE A 502 -5.47 15.79 -12.95
CA ILE A 502 -6.71 16.58 -12.97
C ILE A 502 -7.83 15.71 -12.38
N ASN A 503 -8.62 16.29 -11.52
CA ASN A 503 -9.83 15.69 -10.96
C ASN A 503 -11.00 16.64 -11.14
N LEU A 504 -12.10 16.11 -11.66
CA LEU A 504 -13.36 16.83 -11.87
C LEU A 504 -14.45 16.10 -11.11
N LYS A 505 -15.27 16.85 -10.34
CA LYS A 505 -16.47 16.32 -9.69
C LYS A 505 -17.63 17.28 -9.87
N TYR A 506 -18.72 16.79 -10.42
CA TYR A 506 -19.96 17.51 -10.57
C TYR A 506 -21.06 16.87 -9.75
N TYR A 507 -21.79 17.69 -9.01
CA TYR A 507 -22.96 17.28 -8.24
C TYR A 507 -24.16 18.08 -8.69
N TYR A 508 -25.26 17.37 -8.98
CA TYR A 508 -26.57 18.00 -9.24
C TYR A 508 -27.52 17.63 -8.10
N LYS A 509 -27.86 18.61 -7.27
CA LYS A 509 -28.59 18.38 -6.02
C LYS A 509 -27.96 17.22 -5.23
N ASN A 510 -28.84 16.39 -4.64
CA ASN A 510 -28.40 15.13 -3.99
C ASN A 510 -28.71 13.92 -4.87
N HIS A 511 -29.02 14.10 -6.18
CA HIS A 511 -29.48 13.02 -7.04
C HIS A 511 -28.41 12.46 -7.97
N LEU A 512 -27.46 13.29 -8.41
CA LEU A 512 -26.47 12.86 -9.39
C LEU A 512 -25.08 13.32 -8.97
N SER A 513 -24.12 12.41 -9.04
CA SER A 513 -22.70 12.74 -9.03
C SER A 513 -22.02 12.20 -10.29
N ILE A 514 -21.19 13.01 -10.92
CA ILE A 514 -20.31 12.62 -12.02
C ILE A 514 -18.91 12.99 -11.62
N GLY A 515 -18.00 12.03 -11.68
CA GLY A 515 -16.61 12.21 -11.35
C GLY A 515 -15.69 11.75 -12.48
N GLY A 516 -14.50 12.29 -12.52
CA GLY A 516 -13.44 11.78 -13.39
C GLY A 516 -12.09 12.33 -12.98
N ASN A 517 -11.08 11.52 -13.13
CA ASN A 517 -9.70 11.95 -12.94
C ASN A 517 -8.80 11.36 -14.02
N MET A 518 -7.72 12.08 -14.33
CA MET A 518 -6.70 11.64 -15.25
C MET A 518 -5.33 12.06 -14.75
N THR A 519 -4.38 11.16 -14.88
CA THR A 519 -2.99 11.36 -14.49
C THR A 519 -2.10 11.05 -15.68
N TYR A 520 -1.25 12.00 -16.03
CA TYR A 520 -0.12 11.81 -16.91
C TYR A 520 1.17 12.01 -16.12
N GLN A 521 2.11 11.07 -16.24
CA GLN A 521 3.42 11.13 -15.61
C GLN A 521 4.51 10.72 -16.58
N ASN A 522 5.59 11.50 -16.64
CA ASN A 522 6.75 11.20 -17.48
C ASN A 522 7.96 10.92 -16.58
N LEU A 523 8.06 9.68 -16.13
CA LEU A 523 9.14 9.20 -15.27
C LEU A 523 10.25 8.63 -16.15
N ILE A 524 11.39 9.32 -16.23
CA ILE A 524 12.50 8.98 -17.12
C ILE A 524 13.81 8.79 -16.34
N ASN A 525 14.64 7.88 -16.84
CA ASN A 525 16.03 7.76 -16.40
C ASN A 525 16.85 8.92 -16.98
N THR A 526 17.46 9.71 -16.11
CA THR A 526 18.34 10.84 -16.49
C THR A 526 19.82 10.56 -16.24
N THR A 527 20.18 9.31 -15.95
CA THR A 527 21.56 8.86 -15.83
C THR A 527 22.18 8.78 -17.22
N GLN A 528 22.98 9.78 -17.59
CA GLN A 528 23.64 9.81 -18.89
C GLN A 528 24.84 8.87 -18.93
N PHE A 529 25.64 8.83 -17.86
CA PHE A 529 26.80 7.96 -17.74
C PHE A 529 26.68 7.11 -16.49
N GLU A 530 26.80 5.80 -16.62
CA GLU A 530 26.90 4.87 -15.49
C GLU A 530 28.23 5.04 -14.76
N ASP A 531 28.32 4.59 -13.51
CA ASP A 531 29.53 4.76 -12.69
C ASP A 531 30.77 4.13 -13.38
N GLY A 532 31.79 4.95 -13.60
CA GLY A 532 33.04 4.54 -14.26
C GLY A 532 32.95 4.38 -15.79
N GLN A 533 31.82 4.72 -16.42
CA GLN A 533 31.64 4.65 -17.87
C GLN A 533 31.79 6.03 -18.51
N THR A 534 32.38 6.07 -19.71
CA THR A 534 32.49 7.27 -20.56
C THR A 534 31.53 7.25 -21.75
N VAL A 535 30.85 6.14 -21.97
CA VAL A 535 29.85 5.94 -23.00
C VAL A 535 28.48 6.25 -22.44
N GLU A 536 27.64 6.95 -23.21
CA GLU A 536 26.26 7.25 -22.83
C GLU A 536 25.48 5.95 -22.60
N SER A 537 24.72 5.91 -21.49
CA SER A 537 23.89 4.77 -21.13
C SER A 537 22.81 4.54 -22.20
N SER A 538 22.68 3.31 -22.68
CA SER A 538 21.66 2.92 -23.66
C SER A 538 20.21 3.15 -23.21
N ILE A 539 20.02 3.33 -21.89
CA ILE A 539 18.71 3.60 -21.27
C ILE A 539 18.56 5.09 -20.85
N TYR A 540 19.47 5.97 -21.28
CA TYR A 540 19.34 7.40 -21.02
C TYR A 540 18.10 7.97 -21.70
N LYS A 541 17.30 8.74 -20.95
CA LYS A 541 15.97 9.26 -21.33
C LYS A 541 14.87 8.23 -21.56
N ASP A 542 15.12 6.96 -21.31
CA ASP A 542 14.05 5.95 -21.31
C ASP A 542 13.07 6.21 -20.20
N ARG A 543 11.78 5.96 -20.47
CA ARG A 543 10.77 5.84 -19.42
C ARG A 543 11.06 4.62 -18.56
N LEU A 544 10.86 4.76 -17.24
CA LEU A 544 11.01 3.63 -16.32
C LEU A 544 10.02 2.53 -16.70
N PRO A 545 10.50 1.29 -16.87
CA PRO A 545 9.64 0.16 -17.18
C PRO A 545 8.75 -0.24 -16.01
N ASN A 546 7.69 -0.98 -16.34
CA ASN A 546 6.68 -1.45 -15.39
C ASN A 546 5.97 -0.30 -14.63
N MET A 547 5.85 0.87 -15.28
CA MET A 547 5.20 2.06 -14.72
C MET A 547 4.21 2.64 -15.73
N PRO A 548 2.89 2.56 -15.49
CA PRO A 548 1.88 3.24 -16.32
C PRO A 548 2.10 4.74 -16.30
N TYR A 549 2.09 5.37 -17.47
CA TYR A 549 2.34 6.81 -17.58
C TYR A 549 1.08 7.64 -17.87
N LEU A 550 0.01 7.00 -18.31
CA LEU A 550 -1.28 7.64 -18.54
C LEU A 550 -2.40 6.72 -18.04
N TYR A 551 -3.18 7.18 -17.10
CA TYR A 551 -4.29 6.43 -16.51
C TYR A 551 -5.33 7.35 -15.89
N GLY A 552 -6.56 6.84 -15.72
CA GLY A 552 -7.63 7.59 -15.10
C GLY A 552 -8.86 6.76 -14.77
N ASN A 553 -9.80 7.42 -14.12
CA ASN A 553 -11.10 6.86 -13.78
C ASN A 553 -12.20 7.84 -14.14
N ALA A 554 -13.38 7.32 -14.46
CA ALA A 554 -14.60 8.11 -14.56
C ALA A 554 -15.72 7.38 -13.80
N ASP A 555 -16.54 8.11 -13.08
CA ASP A 555 -17.64 7.55 -12.30
C ASP A 555 -18.92 8.37 -12.46
N VAL A 556 -20.03 7.67 -12.41
CA VAL A 556 -21.37 8.27 -12.36
C VAL A 556 -22.16 7.53 -11.28
N ALA A 557 -22.85 8.27 -10.42
CA ALA A 557 -23.78 7.69 -9.46
C ALA A 557 -25.08 8.49 -9.43
N TYR A 558 -26.20 7.76 -9.48
CA TYR A 558 -27.52 8.33 -9.35
C TYR A 558 -28.18 7.84 -8.06
N TYR A 559 -28.77 8.77 -7.30
CA TYR A 559 -29.37 8.56 -5.98
C TYR A 559 -30.87 8.76 -6.05
N PHE A 560 -31.65 7.71 -5.88
CA PHE A 560 -33.10 7.73 -5.71
C PHE A 560 -33.41 7.81 -4.22
N HIS A 561 -33.93 8.94 -3.76
CA HIS A 561 -34.28 9.15 -2.37
C HIS A 561 -35.77 8.86 -2.13
N HIS A 562 -36.13 8.64 -0.86
CA HIS A 562 -37.51 8.46 -0.41
C HIS A 562 -38.23 7.27 -1.08
N ILE A 563 -37.53 6.16 -1.34
CA ILE A 563 -38.16 4.95 -1.87
C ILE A 563 -38.94 4.26 -0.76
N GLY A 564 -40.27 4.19 -0.94
CA GLY A 564 -41.18 3.60 0.06
C GLY A 564 -41.37 4.48 1.30
N LYS A 565 -41.88 3.86 2.38
CA LYS A 565 -42.35 4.58 3.58
C LYS A 565 -41.27 4.99 4.60
N GLN A 566 -40.00 4.54 4.44
CA GLN A 566 -38.97 4.61 5.51
C GLN A 566 -37.71 5.41 5.11
N ASN A 567 -37.85 6.40 4.24
CA ASN A 567 -36.72 7.21 3.78
C ASN A 567 -35.53 6.36 3.26
N ASN A 568 -35.85 5.32 2.49
CA ASN A 568 -34.86 4.46 1.88
C ASN A 568 -34.21 5.13 0.66
N THR A 569 -32.98 4.74 0.36
CA THR A 569 -32.24 5.26 -0.81
C THR A 569 -31.74 4.11 -1.66
N LEU A 570 -31.95 4.19 -2.98
CA LEU A 570 -31.30 3.32 -3.97
C LEU A 570 -30.23 4.11 -4.69
N THR A 571 -29.02 3.62 -4.71
CA THR A 571 -27.91 4.19 -5.46
C THR A 571 -27.51 3.24 -6.57
N ILE A 572 -27.42 3.75 -7.80
CA ILE A 572 -26.86 3.03 -8.95
C ILE A 572 -25.60 3.75 -9.35
N GLY A 573 -24.49 3.03 -9.32
CA GLY A 573 -23.16 3.56 -9.63
C GLY A 573 -22.50 2.79 -10.76
N TYR A 574 -21.81 3.52 -11.62
CA TYR A 574 -20.95 2.99 -12.68
C TYR A 574 -19.58 3.60 -12.53
N ASN A 575 -18.53 2.79 -12.76
CA ASN A 575 -17.15 3.23 -12.74
C ASN A 575 -16.40 2.65 -13.93
N LEU A 576 -15.61 3.50 -14.58
CA LEU A 576 -14.72 3.19 -15.68
C LEU A 576 -13.27 3.38 -15.21
N GLN A 577 -12.40 2.45 -15.51
CA GLN A 577 -10.96 2.57 -15.31
C GLN A 577 -10.25 2.41 -16.64
N TYR A 578 -9.35 3.35 -16.95
CA TYR A 578 -8.50 3.37 -18.13
C TYR A 578 -7.02 3.36 -17.75
N ILE A 579 -6.23 2.54 -18.44
CA ILE A 579 -4.77 2.49 -18.34
C ILE A 579 -4.22 2.35 -19.75
N HIS A 580 -3.40 3.32 -20.16
CA HIS A 580 -2.72 3.28 -21.45
C HIS A 580 -1.60 2.23 -21.47
N GLU A 581 -1.27 1.70 -22.64
CA GLU A 581 -0.16 0.73 -22.78
C GLU A 581 1.16 1.27 -22.23
N PHE A 582 1.98 0.41 -21.67
CA PHE A 582 3.29 0.79 -21.14
C PHE A 582 4.30 -0.35 -21.25
N PHE A 583 5.59 -0.01 -21.20
CA PHE A 583 6.65 -1.01 -21.31
C PHE A 583 6.88 -1.76 -20.01
N LEU A 584 7.05 -3.08 -20.11
CA LEU A 584 7.46 -3.95 -19.00
C LEU A 584 9.00 -3.93 -18.82
N THR A 585 9.74 -3.77 -19.92
CA THR A 585 11.21 -3.67 -19.97
C THR A 585 11.63 -2.30 -20.44
N TRP A 586 12.92 -1.99 -20.38
CA TRP A 586 13.44 -0.72 -20.88
C TRP A 586 13.13 -0.54 -22.38
N PRO A 587 12.56 0.59 -22.80
CA PRO A 587 12.17 0.82 -24.20
C PRO A 587 13.31 0.69 -25.21
N SER A 588 14.53 1.12 -24.84
CA SER A 588 15.70 1.08 -25.71
C SER A 588 16.46 -0.26 -25.69
N LEU A 589 16.11 -1.18 -24.77
CA LEU A 589 16.75 -2.50 -24.74
C LEU A 589 15.94 -3.55 -25.50
N GLY A 590 16.66 -4.47 -26.15
CA GLY A 590 16.08 -5.57 -26.93
C GLY A 590 15.67 -5.17 -28.36
N THR A 591 15.28 -6.17 -29.14
CA THR A 591 14.73 -5.96 -30.48
C THR A 591 13.26 -5.50 -30.40
N PRO A 592 12.69 -4.90 -31.47
CA PRO A 592 11.28 -4.51 -31.49
C PRO A 592 10.32 -5.66 -31.15
N SER A 593 10.66 -6.91 -31.55
CA SER A 593 9.88 -8.11 -31.23
C SER A 593 10.03 -8.61 -29.80
N GLN A 594 11.02 -8.13 -29.05
CA GLN A 594 11.29 -8.48 -27.65
C GLN A 594 10.90 -7.36 -26.67
N ARG A 595 10.32 -6.27 -27.16
CA ARG A 595 9.80 -5.19 -26.32
C ARG A 595 8.47 -5.60 -25.75
N TYR A 596 8.48 -6.11 -24.53
CA TYR A 596 7.25 -6.45 -23.82
C TYR A 596 6.50 -5.18 -23.44
N LYS A 597 5.27 -5.06 -23.95
CA LYS A 597 4.31 -4.03 -23.55
C LYS A 597 3.15 -4.66 -22.81
N ILE A 598 2.78 -4.06 -21.73
CA ILE A 598 1.47 -4.29 -21.12
C ILE A 598 0.45 -3.55 -21.98
N PRO A 599 -0.57 -4.24 -22.52
CA PRO A 599 -1.55 -3.63 -23.42
C PRO A 599 -2.42 -2.60 -22.71
N GLU A 600 -3.05 -1.75 -23.51
CA GLU A 600 -4.11 -0.85 -23.05
C GLU A 600 -5.22 -1.61 -22.34
N GLN A 601 -5.76 -1.05 -21.27
CA GLN A 601 -6.79 -1.68 -20.45
C GLN A 601 -7.95 -0.72 -20.21
N LEU A 602 -9.16 -1.21 -20.45
CA LEU A 602 -10.41 -0.53 -20.14
C LEU A 602 -11.27 -1.50 -19.34
N SER A 603 -11.67 -1.12 -18.14
CA SER A 603 -12.53 -1.94 -17.29
C SER A 603 -13.73 -1.16 -16.77
N HIS A 604 -14.84 -1.86 -16.63
CA HIS A 604 -16.14 -1.30 -16.27
C HIS A 604 -16.67 -2.02 -15.04
N ASP A 605 -17.10 -1.27 -14.03
CA ASP A 605 -17.72 -1.80 -12.82
C ASP A 605 -19.10 -1.17 -12.62
N ILE A 606 -20.04 -1.95 -12.12
CA ILE A 606 -21.40 -1.50 -11.76
C ILE A 606 -21.67 -1.88 -10.31
N ASN A 607 -22.33 -0.98 -9.57
CA ASN A 607 -22.81 -1.27 -8.23
C ASN A 607 -24.25 -0.74 -8.04
N ILE A 608 -25.02 -1.48 -7.27
CA ILE A 608 -26.38 -1.13 -6.85
C ILE A 608 -26.43 -1.24 -5.33
N ILE A 609 -26.75 -0.16 -4.64
CA ILE A 609 -26.79 -0.12 -3.17
C ILE A 609 -28.18 0.29 -2.73
N TYR A 610 -28.84 -0.57 -1.98
CA TYR A 610 -30.12 -0.27 -1.35
C TYR A 610 -29.95 -0.07 0.15
N SER A 611 -30.20 1.15 0.61
CA SER A 611 -30.08 1.58 2.01
C SER A 611 -31.46 1.73 2.62
N LEU A 612 -31.74 0.95 3.68
CA LEU A 612 -33.02 0.90 4.38
C LEU A 612 -32.89 1.55 5.76
N ALA A 613 -34.03 2.04 6.26
CA ALA A 613 -34.18 2.61 7.59
C ALA A 613 -33.09 3.67 7.89
N SER A 614 -32.97 4.67 7.00
CA SER A 614 -31.96 5.75 7.08
C SER A 614 -30.51 5.23 7.15
N GLY A 615 -30.21 4.14 6.42
CA GLY A 615 -28.86 3.55 6.35
C GLY A 615 -28.53 2.55 7.44
N LYS A 616 -29.52 2.16 8.30
CA LYS A 616 -29.33 1.12 9.31
C LYS A 616 -29.00 -0.24 8.69
N TYR A 617 -29.67 -0.58 7.58
CA TYR A 617 -29.39 -1.80 6.81
C TYR A 617 -29.00 -1.40 5.40
N ASN A 618 -27.97 -2.02 4.84
CA ASN A 618 -27.52 -1.77 3.48
C ASN A 618 -27.30 -3.11 2.77
N ILE A 619 -27.81 -3.20 1.54
CA ILE A 619 -27.56 -4.32 0.64
C ILE A 619 -26.85 -3.75 -0.58
N ALA A 620 -25.69 -4.26 -0.93
CA ALA A 620 -24.95 -3.85 -2.12
C ALA A 620 -24.74 -5.06 -3.05
N LEU A 621 -25.02 -4.86 -4.32
CA LEU A 621 -24.68 -5.76 -5.43
C LEU A 621 -23.60 -5.10 -6.25
N GLU A 622 -22.51 -5.80 -6.51
CA GLU A 622 -21.36 -5.28 -7.25
C GLU A 622 -21.00 -6.26 -8.38
N CYS A 623 -20.77 -5.73 -9.58
CA CYS A 623 -20.16 -6.45 -10.69
C CYS A 623 -18.88 -5.71 -11.06
N ASN A 624 -17.74 -6.35 -10.83
CA ASN A 624 -16.43 -5.83 -11.21
C ASN A 624 -15.98 -6.45 -12.53
N ASN A 625 -15.34 -5.64 -13.39
CA ASN A 625 -14.88 -6.07 -14.72
C ASN A 625 -16.03 -6.64 -15.57
N LEU A 626 -17.07 -5.87 -15.77
CA LEU A 626 -18.31 -6.26 -16.46
C LEU A 626 -18.06 -6.90 -17.83
N THR A 627 -17.09 -6.39 -18.58
CA THR A 627 -16.72 -6.86 -19.93
C THR A 627 -15.84 -8.09 -19.94
N ASP A 628 -15.44 -8.60 -18.76
CA ASP A 628 -14.49 -9.72 -18.60
C ASP A 628 -13.15 -9.50 -19.32
N ALA A 629 -12.69 -8.25 -19.36
CA ALA A 629 -11.43 -7.88 -19.97
C ALA A 629 -10.24 -8.50 -19.21
N THR A 630 -9.21 -8.94 -19.92
CA THR A 630 -7.95 -9.35 -19.31
C THR A 630 -7.24 -8.10 -18.79
N ARG A 631 -7.01 -8.04 -17.48
CA ARG A 631 -6.37 -6.89 -16.82
C ARG A 631 -5.04 -7.33 -16.25
N TYR A 632 -4.04 -6.50 -16.48
CA TYR A 632 -2.68 -6.72 -16.01
C TYR A 632 -2.30 -5.64 -15.00
N ASP A 633 -1.42 -6.02 -14.10
CA ASP A 633 -0.83 -5.08 -13.18
C ASP A 633 0.67 -5.32 -13.03
N ASN A 634 1.20 -5.39 -11.83
CA ASN A 634 2.63 -5.50 -11.58
C ASN A 634 3.25 -6.72 -12.31
N PHE A 635 4.30 -6.52 -13.10
CA PHE A 635 5.03 -7.57 -13.82
C PHE A 635 4.14 -8.50 -14.68
N GLU A 636 3.15 -7.92 -15.37
CA GLU A 636 2.21 -8.69 -16.21
C GLU A 636 1.32 -9.68 -15.45
N MET A 637 1.25 -9.59 -14.14
CA MET A 637 0.36 -10.42 -13.33
C MET A 637 -1.10 -10.09 -13.62
N GLN A 638 -1.90 -11.13 -13.91
CA GLN A 638 -3.30 -10.96 -14.29
C GLN A 638 -4.20 -10.84 -13.06
N LYS A 639 -5.07 -9.83 -13.09
CA LYS A 639 -6.10 -9.57 -12.07
C LYS A 639 -7.32 -10.48 -12.27
N PRO A 640 -8.19 -10.61 -11.25
CA PRO A 640 -9.40 -11.42 -11.36
C PRO A 640 -10.25 -11.06 -12.59
N SER A 641 -10.76 -12.07 -13.27
CA SER A 641 -11.77 -12.00 -14.32
C SER A 641 -13.07 -11.36 -13.77
N ARG A 642 -14.14 -11.25 -14.57
CA ARG A 642 -15.44 -10.71 -14.11
C ARG A 642 -15.89 -11.39 -12.82
N SER A 643 -16.32 -10.57 -11.84
CA SER A 643 -16.74 -11.04 -10.55
C SER A 643 -17.98 -10.33 -10.05
N PHE A 644 -18.83 -11.07 -9.36
CA PHE A 644 -20.04 -10.59 -8.70
C PHE A 644 -19.87 -10.68 -7.19
N ASN A 645 -20.42 -9.73 -6.47
CA ASN A 645 -20.39 -9.68 -5.01
C ASN A 645 -21.70 -9.16 -4.46
N ILE A 646 -22.20 -9.79 -3.40
CA ILE A 646 -23.31 -9.29 -2.60
C ILE A 646 -22.80 -8.98 -1.20
N LYS A 647 -23.17 -7.82 -0.66
CA LYS A 647 -22.77 -7.37 0.68
C LYS A 647 -23.98 -6.93 1.48
N PHE A 648 -24.05 -7.39 2.71
CA PHE A 648 -24.99 -6.95 3.73
C PHE A 648 -24.23 -6.17 4.80
N ARG A 649 -24.78 -5.04 5.24
CA ARG A 649 -24.22 -4.24 6.33
C ARG A 649 -25.33 -3.79 7.29
N TYR A 650 -25.07 -3.94 8.55
CA TYR A 650 -25.89 -3.41 9.65
C TYR A 650 -25.09 -2.34 10.40
N PHE A 651 -25.67 -1.15 10.54
CA PHE A 651 -25.05 -0.06 11.27
C PHE A 651 -26.05 0.58 12.22
N ILE A 652 -25.72 0.65 13.49
CA ILE A 652 -26.47 1.38 14.50
C ILE A 652 -25.54 2.18 15.40
N ARG A 653 -25.95 3.37 15.73
CA ARG A 653 -25.29 4.23 16.70
C ARG A 653 -26.33 4.75 17.67
N THR A 654 -26.06 4.60 18.97
CA THR A 654 -26.81 5.23 20.06
C THR A 654 -25.95 6.36 20.65
N LYS A 655 -26.59 7.48 20.91
CA LYS A 655 -25.93 8.63 21.55
C LYS A 655 -25.49 8.31 22.96
#